data_a289d238f78900892b4ba4cf03875175
#
_entry.id   a289d238f78900892b4ba4cf03875175
#
_cell.length_a   1.000
_cell.length_b   1.000
_cell.length_c   1.000
_cell.angle_alpha   90.00
_cell.angle_beta   90.00
_cell.angle_gamma   90.00
#
_symmetry.space_group_name_H-M   'P 1'
#
loop_
_entity.id
_entity.type
_entity.pdbx_description
1 polymer ?
#
loop_
_entity_poly.entity_id
_entity_poly.type
_entity_poly.pdbx_seq_one_letter_code
_entity_poly.pdbx_strand_id
1 'polypeptide(L)'
;MFERLSKIFYGGDYNPDQWDESVWEEDIKLMKALRVNAVTLPVFSWARIQPSEEKYDFSWLDKVVDLLGRNSISIIMATPTAAQPAWMSKKYPEMLITDIQGRKHKHGRRVNFCPNNTDYRRLSGLITEKMAQRYKDLPNLIMWHICNEYGIYSYCYCENCARAFRIWLKNRYGSIEELNRRWNANFWGHTYYNWEEIEVPSYLTEIMPSWLGKKDMTAFQGMAIDYNRFMSDSYLDCFLNEVRVIKKHTPDIPVTTNFMGSHKPIDYFDWAKHIDVISWDNYPTNNLPVSKPAMRHDLMRGLKKGQPFFLMEQASNQVNWEPQNALKRPGVMRMLSYQAIAHGADSILFFQWRQTRGACEKYHSAMVPHAGHLNTRTGRELTKLGKELEGLGKKTVGSRINSKVAMMMDWPNWWAIEFSAGPNEDLLYLDQLEKYYRAFYDLNISVDIINPSYDLSGYDIVVAPVLYMVMKETASSVEKFVESGGIFITTFFSGMVDENDLVILGGYPGAFRKLLGLWVEEIDALYPDMTNKIVMKEKFPEMAKKEYECRLICDVIHTEGAKTLAVFGKDYYNGSPSLTENEFGKGKAVYIATEPEDDFMKDLIKHYCKEKAIHSFIRPQKGVEVTQRVKDDRTFTFILNYNSEEISVALPEGKYTNLLNGAVVSGEITIPSKEVFILEN
;
A
#
# COMPACT_ATOMS: atom_id res chain seq x y z
N MET A 1 -20.86 -5.88 13.21
CA MET A 1 -19.78 -4.93 12.85
C MET A 1 -20.02 -4.30 11.47
N PHE A 2 -20.12 -5.05 10.38
CA PHE A 2 -20.24 -4.49 9.02
C PHE A 2 -21.63 -3.94 8.64
N GLU A 3 -22.68 -4.19 9.40
CA GLU A 3 -24.02 -3.62 9.15
C GLU A 3 -24.03 -2.07 9.11
N ARG A 4 -23.13 -1.44 9.88
CA ARG A 4 -22.94 0.02 9.88
C ARG A 4 -22.28 0.54 8.61
N LEU A 5 -21.58 -0.32 7.84
CA LEU A 5 -20.85 0.00 6.62
C LEU A 5 -21.66 -0.42 5.37
N SER A 6 -22.93 -0.05 5.32
CA SER A 6 -23.91 -0.55 4.35
C SER A 6 -24.15 0.33 3.13
N LYS A 7 -23.35 1.37 2.93
CA LYS A 7 -23.44 2.32 1.80
C LYS A 7 -22.04 2.77 1.39
N ILE A 8 -21.89 3.36 0.20
CA ILE A 8 -20.67 4.06 -0.14
C ILE A 8 -20.59 5.34 0.70
N PHE A 9 -19.50 5.46 1.48
CA PHE A 9 -19.26 6.68 2.28
C PHE A 9 -18.58 7.73 1.41
N TYR A 10 -19.08 8.95 1.49
CA TYR A 10 -18.60 10.08 0.72
C TYR A 10 -18.50 11.35 1.58
N GLY A 11 -17.36 12.00 1.57
CA GLY A 11 -17.07 13.20 2.35
C GLY A 11 -15.60 13.45 2.52
N GLY A 12 -15.13 13.72 3.74
CA GLY A 12 -13.71 13.96 4.00
C GLY A 12 -13.41 14.41 5.41
N ASP A 13 -12.16 14.75 5.64
CA ASP A 13 -11.67 15.25 6.92
C ASP A 13 -12.29 16.62 7.22
N TYR A 14 -12.98 16.69 8.35
CA TYR A 14 -13.62 17.90 8.83
C TYR A 14 -12.86 18.47 10.02
N ASN A 15 -12.30 19.66 9.85
CA ASN A 15 -11.51 20.37 10.84
C ASN A 15 -12.24 21.65 11.31
N PRO A 16 -13.42 21.54 12.00
CA PRO A 16 -14.23 22.69 12.41
C PRO A 16 -13.54 23.57 13.45
N ASP A 17 -12.56 23.02 14.17
CA ASP A 17 -11.72 23.72 15.13
C ASP A 17 -10.81 24.79 14.51
N GLN A 18 -10.59 24.76 13.20
CA GLN A 18 -9.83 25.78 12.46
C GLN A 18 -10.71 26.98 12.05
N TRP A 19 -12.03 26.95 12.32
CA TRP A 19 -13.01 27.91 11.85
C TRP A 19 -13.88 28.42 12.99
N ASP A 20 -14.45 29.62 12.80
CA ASP A 20 -15.46 30.19 13.73
C ASP A 20 -16.73 29.32 13.72
N GLU A 21 -17.42 29.25 14.87
CA GLU A 21 -18.67 28.47 15.01
C GLU A 21 -19.77 28.91 14.02
N SER A 22 -19.78 30.18 13.59
CA SER A 22 -20.71 30.69 12.59
C SER A 22 -20.61 30.01 11.22
N VAL A 23 -19.49 29.35 10.93
CA VAL A 23 -19.26 28.65 9.66
C VAL A 23 -19.89 27.25 9.66
N TRP A 24 -20.10 26.63 10.82
CA TRP A 24 -20.51 25.23 10.92
C TRP A 24 -21.88 24.94 10.31
N GLU A 25 -22.85 25.85 10.51
CA GLU A 25 -24.19 25.72 9.90
C GLU A 25 -24.15 25.86 8.38
N GLU A 26 -23.26 26.70 7.85
CA GLU A 26 -23.06 26.82 6.41
C GLU A 26 -22.39 25.55 5.85
N ASP A 27 -21.43 24.95 6.60
CA ASP A 27 -20.82 23.70 6.24
C ASP A 27 -21.85 22.58 6.04
N ILE A 28 -22.83 22.46 6.94
CA ILE A 28 -23.89 21.47 6.80
C ILE A 28 -24.71 21.68 5.52
N LYS A 29 -25.02 22.93 5.16
CA LYS A 29 -25.75 23.23 3.91
C LYS A 29 -24.93 22.80 2.69
N LEU A 30 -23.64 23.11 2.69
CA LEU A 30 -22.72 22.72 1.60
C LEU A 30 -22.52 21.19 1.56
N MET A 31 -22.39 20.51 2.70
CA MET A 31 -22.31 19.05 2.79
C MET A 31 -23.54 18.39 2.17
N LYS A 32 -24.73 18.87 2.49
CA LYS A 32 -25.99 18.38 1.88
C LYS A 32 -26.04 18.60 0.37
N ALA A 33 -25.58 19.78 -0.10
CA ALA A 33 -25.54 20.09 -1.53
C ALA A 33 -24.59 19.15 -2.29
N LEU A 34 -23.48 18.74 -1.68
CA LEU A 34 -22.52 17.78 -2.21
C LEU A 34 -22.91 16.31 -2.00
N ARG A 35 -23.99 16.01 -1.26
CA ARG A 35 -24.38 14.65 -0.86
C ARG A 35 -23.36 13.99 0.09
N VAL A 36 -22.61 14.75 0.86
CA VAL A 36 -21.73 14.23 1.91
C VAL A 36 -22.55 13.46 2.93
N ASN A 37 -22.11 12.24 3.23
CA ASN A 37 -22.81 11.36 4.17
C ASN A 37 -21.91 10.82 5.29
N ALA A 38 -20.61 11.16 5.27
CA ALA A 38 -19.66 10.84 6.33
C ALA A 38 -18.53 11.88 6.41
N VAL A 39 -18.01 12.10 7.62
CA VAL A 39 -16.82 12.93 7.87
C VAL A 39 -15.93 12.29 8.90
N THR A 40 -14.61 12.55 8.82
CA THR A 40 -13.61 12.19 9.82
C THR A 40 -13.31 13.42 10.69
N LEU A 41 -13.36 13.28 12.00
CA LEU A 41 -12.99 14.32 12.98
C LEU A 41 -12.67 13.69 14.34
N PRO A 42 -11.95 14.32 15.26
CA PRO A 42 -11.12 15.52 15.19
C PRO A 42 -9.62 15.16 15.11
N VAL A 43 -9.12 14.77 13.95
CA VAL A 43 -7.80 14.11 13.72
C VAL A 43 -6.62 14.79 14.42
N PHE A 44 -6.57 16.14 14.45
CA PHE A 44 -5.42 16.88 14.97
C PHE A 44 -5.75 17.79 16.17
N SER A 45 -6.93 17.68 16.77
CA SER A 45 -7.47 18.66 17.72
C SER A 45 -7.10 18.38 19.19
N TRP A 46 -6.05 17.58 19.48
CA TRP A 46 -5.69 17.22 20.86
C TRP A 46 -5.48 18.43 21.76
N ALA A 47 -4.72 19.44 21.29
CA ALA A 47 -4.45 20.63 22.07
C ALA A 47 -5.70 21.43 22.41
N ARG A 48 -6.71 21.45 21.53
CA ARG A 48 -7.98 22.14 21.78
C ARG A 48 -8.87 21.35 22.74
N ILE A 49 -8.84 20.02 22.67
CA ILE A 49 -9.58 19.16 23.60
C ILE A 49 -8.92 19.14 24.98
N GLN A 50 -7.58 19.12 25.04
CA GLN A 50 -6.81 19.02 26.27
C GLN A 50 -5.78 20.15 26.38
N PRO A 51 -6.19 21.37 26.79
CA PRO A 51 -5.32 22.54 26.88
C PRO A 51 -4.26 22.44 27.99
N SER A 52 -4.44 21.56 28.99
CA SER A 52 -3.43 21.18 29.98
C SER A 52 -3.68 19.73 30.41
N GLU A 53 -2.74 19.13 31.13
CA GLU A 53 -2.82 17.70 31.49
C GLU A 53 -4.11 17.31 32.19
N GLU A 54 -4.64 18.18 33.04
CA GLU A 54 -5.80 17.91 33.90
C GLU A 54 -7.12 18.47 33.35
N LYS A 55 -7.04 19.33 32.30
CA LYS A 55 -8.20 20.03 31.77
C LYS A 55 -8.61 19.52 30.41
N TYR A 56 -9.89 19.15 30.30
CA TYR A 56 -10.50 18.71 29.05
C TYR A 56 -11.68 19.64 28.69
N ASP A 57 -11.78 20.01 27.42
CA ASP A 57 -12.87 20.78 26.85
C ASP A 57 -13.40 20.11 25.58
N PHE A 58 -14.52 19.43 25.71
CA PHE A 58 -15.26 18.81 24.62
C PHE A 58 -16.41 19.65 24.09
N SER A 59 -16.67 20.83 24.68
CA SER A 59 -17.88 21.63 24.43
C SER A 59 -18.10 21.95 22.95
N TRP A 60 -17.04 22.33 22.26
CA TRP A 60 -17.07 22.61 20.83
C TRP A 60 -17.30 21.34 19.99
N LEU A 61 -16.66 20.23 20.35
CA LEU A 61 -16.78 18.97 19.63
C LEU A 61 -18.18 18.36 19.80
N ASP A 62 -18.78 18.47 20.99
CA ASP A 62 -20.15 18.04 21.24
C ASP A 62 -21.16 18.78 20.34
N LYS A 63 -21.00 20.10 20.17
CA LYS A 63 -21.85 20.92 19.28
C LYS A 63 -21.75 20.41 17.84
N VAL A 64 -20.53 20.13 17.37
CA VAL A 64 -20.31 19.64 16.00
C VAL A 64 -20.89 18.24 15.82
N VAL A 65 -20.65 17.33 16.76
CA VAL A 65 -21.16 15.95 16.73
C VAL A 65 -22.70 15.93 16.72
N ASP A 66 -23.34 16.76 17.56
CA ASP A 66 -24.79 16.90 17.58
C ASP A 66 -25.33 17.50 16.26
N LEU A 67 -24.65 18.50 15.71
CA LEU A 67 -25.01 19.11 14.43
C LEU A 67 -24.94 18.10 13.28
N LEU A 68 -23.90 17.27 13.21
CA LEU A 68 -23.76 16.21 12.24
C LEU A 68 -24.86 15.14 12.42
N GLY A 69 -25.13 14.72 13.67
CA GLY A 69 -26.15 13.73 14.00
C GLY A 69 -27.55 14.15 13.56
N ARG A 70 -27.96 15.39 13.86
CA ARG A 70 -29.28 15.97 13.43
C ARG A 70 -29.41 16.02 11.90
N ASN A 71 -28.30 16.02 11.17
CA ASN A 71 -28.29 16.08 9.71
C ASN A 71 -27.97 14.74 9.04
N SER A 72 -28.00 13.63 9.80
CA SER A 72 -27.80 12.26 9.31
C SER A 72 -26.43 12.04 8.63
N ILE A 73 -25.41 12.80 9.02
CA ILE A 73 -24.04 12.65 8.58
C ILE A 73 -23.34 11.67 9.52
N SER A 74 -22.77 10.60 8.97
CA SER A 74 -22.03 9.60 9.73
C SER A 74 -20.67 10.15 10.19
N ILE A 75 -20.20 9.66 11.33
CA ILE A 75 -18.95 10.09 11.94
C ILE A 75 -17.96 8.93 11.94
N ILE A 76 -16.78 9.17 11.39
CA ILE A 76 -15.55 8.41 11.64
C ILE A 76 -14.81 9.20 12.72
N MET A 77 -14.85 8.70 13.95
CA MET A 77 -14.27 9.42 15.10
C MET A 77 -12.79 9.13 15.18
N ALA A 78 -11.96 10.15 14.99
CA ALA A 78 -10.51 10.02 15.12
C ALA A 78 -10.05 10.25 16.56
N THR A 79 -9.04 9.49 17.00
CA THR A 79 -8.26 9.89 18.16
C THR A 79 -7.25 10.97 17.72
N PRO A 80 -7.12 12.10 18.45
CA PRO A 80 -6.32 13.22 17.98
C PRO A 80 -4.82 13.07 18.26
N THR A 81 -4.36 11.84 18.42
CA THR A 81 -3.07 11.48 19.01
C THR A 81 -1.89 11.70 18.07
N ALA A 82 -2.14 11.97 16.80
CA ALA A 82 -1.11 12.36 15.84
C ALA A 82 -0.47 13.73 16.13
N ALA A 83 -1.17 14.62 16.82
CA ALA A 83 -0.73 16.01 17.06
C ALA A 83 -0.74 16.34 18.56
N GLN A 84 0.29 15.92 19.29
CA GLN A 84 0.39 16.15 20.73
C GLN A 84 0.44 17.65 21.09
N PRO A 85 -0.21 18.07 22.18
CA PRO A 85 -0.19 19.44 22.67
C PRO A 85 1.22 19.93 23.06
N ALA A 86 1.45 21.24 22.95
CA ALA A 86 2.76 21.85 23.29
C ALA A 86 3.15 21.63 24.75
N TRP A 87 2.18 21.64 25.69
CA TRP A 87 2.44 21.38 27.10
C TRP A 87 3.01 19.98 27.35
N MET A 88 2.61 18.97 26.56
CA MET A 88 3.16 17.62 26.65
C MET A 88 4.64 17.61 26.28
N SER A 89 5.00 18.17 25.13
CA SER A 89 6.37 18.27 24.67
C SER A 89 7.25 19.09 25.63
N LYS A 90 6.68 20.06 26.35
CA LYS A 90 7.37 20.85 27.36
C LYS A 90 7.61 20.09 28.66
N LYS A 91 6.59 19.36 29.11
CA LYS A 91 6.62 18.62 30.40
C LYS A 91 7.36 17.29 30.28
N TYR A 92 7.22 16.62 29.14
CA TYR A 92 7.75 15.28 28.84
C TYR A 92 8.62 15.27 27.58
N PRO A 93 9.76 16.00 27.53
CA PRO A 93 10.58 16.14 26.33
C PRO A 93 11.14 14.81 25.80
N GLU A 94 11.24 13.78 26.66
CA GLU A 94 11.71 12.44 26.26
C GLU A 94 10.70 11.67 25.40
N MET A 95 9.49 12.17 25.24
CA MET A 95 8.53 11.60 24.30
C MET A 95 8.79 11.96 22.83
N LEU A 96 9.64 12.97 22.58
CA LEU A 96 9.92 13.41 21.22
C LEU A 96 10.91 12.46 20.52
N ILE A 97 10.77 12.34 19.20
CA ILE A 97 11.64 11.50 18.36
C ILE A 97 13.11 11.97 18.50
N THR A 98 14.02 11.02 18.58
CA THR A 98 15.43 11.20 18.24
C THR A 98 15.62 10.59 16.86
N ASP A 99 16.11 11.37 15.89
CA ASP A 99 16.29 10.93 14.51
C ASP A 99 17.53 10.02 14.35
N ILE A 100 17.71 9.45 13.16
CA ILE A 100 18.83 8.56 12.82
C ILE A 100 20.21 9.21 12.96
N GLN A 101 20.29 10.56 12.99
CA GLN A 101 21.50 11.33 13.19
C GLN A 101 21.75 11.63 14.68
N GLY A 102 20.92 11.09 15.59
CA GLY A 102 21.03 11.31 17.04
C GLY A 102 20.47 12.66 17.52
N ARG A 103 19.75 13.41 16.66
CA ARG A 103 19.19 14.72 17.02
C ARG A 103 17.79 14.56 17.60
N LYS A 104 17.61 15.05 18.81
CA LYS A 104 16.28 15.10 19.43
C LYS A 104 15.41 16.17 18.79
N HIS A 105 14.22 15.80 18.32
CA HIS A 105 13.23 16.73 17.81
C HIS A 105 12.74 17.69 18.91
N LYS A 106 12.13 18.78 18.47
CA LYS A 106 11.42 19.74 19.34
C LYS A 106 9.93 19.70 19.03
N HIS A 107 9.13 20.38 19.84
CA HIS A 107 7.71 20.50 19.57
C HIS A 107 7.45 21.04 18.16
N GLY A 108 6.47 20.49 17.49
CA GLY A 108 6.04 20.79 16.13
C GLY A 108 5.94 19.53 15.29
N ARG A 109 5.40 19.64 14.08
CA ARG A 109 5.01 18.53 13.21
C ARG A 109 3.91 17.67 13.85
N ARG A 110 3.44 16.69 13.11
CA ARG A 110 2.55 15.61 13.56
C ARG A 110 3.32 14.30 13.64
N VAL A 111 2.81 13.31 14.37
CA VAL A 111 3.45 12.00 14.59
C VAL A 111 4.90 12.14 15.09
N ASN A 112 5.16 13.15 15.90
CA ASN A 112 6.49 13.47 16.44
C ASN A 112 6.63 12.95 17.87
N PHE A 113 6.47 11.65 18.03
CA PHE A 113 6.56 10.96 19.32
C PHE A 113 7.32 9.64 19.23
N CYS A 114 8.06 9.32 20.27
CA CYS A 114 8.68 8.01 20.44
C CYS A 114 7.60 6.96 20.77
N PRO A 115 7.42 5.92 19.97
CA PRO A 115 6.41 4.90 20.22
C PRO A 115 6.66 4.08 21.49
N ASN A 116 7.89 4.10 22.01
CA ASN A 116 8.30 3.38 23.23
C ASN A 116 8.32 4.28 24.49
N ASN A 117 7.84 5.52 24.39
CA ASN A 117 7.75 6.41 25.54
C ASN A 117 6.49 6.14 26.36
N THR A 118 6.66 5.90 27.64
CA THR A 118 5.56 5.54 28.58
C THR A 118 4.60 6.69 28.83
N ASP A 119 5.07 7.95 28.87
CA ASP A 119 4.20 9.12 29.08
C ASP A 119 3.32 9.36 27.87
N TYR A 120 3.85 9.25 26.64
CA TYR A 120 3.03 9.35 25.43
C TYR A 120 1.94 8.27 25.43
N ARG A 121 2.29 6.99 25.68
CA ARG A 121 1.32 5.90 25.72
C ARG A 121 0.25 6.10 26.79
N ARG A 122 0.63 6.56 27.97
CA ARG A 122 -0.29 6.87 29.05
C ARG A 122 -1.28 7.98 28.66
N LEU A 123 -0.76 9.07 28.12
CA LEU A 123 -1.56 10.26 27.78
C LEU A 123 -2.45 10.03 26.56
N SER A 124 -1.97 9.32 25.53
CA SER A 124 -2.79 8.91 24.37
C SER A 124 -3.92 7.95 24.80
N GLY A 125 -3.64 7.01 25.70
CA GLY A 125 -4.67 6.15 26.28
C GLY A 125 -5.70 6.92 27.08
N LEU A 126 -5.31 7.95 27.87
CA LEU A 126 -6.22 8.76 28.66
C LEU A 126 -7.17 9.62 27.82
N ILE A 127 -6.67 10.29 26.78
CA ILE A 127 -7.55 11.08 25.89
C ILE A 127 -8.50 10.16 25.13
N THR A 128 -8.00 9.02 24.65
CA THR A 128 -8.83 8.01 23.98
C THR A 128 -9.92 7.47 24.90
N GLU A 129 -9.62 7.19 26.17
CA GLU A 129 -10.61 6.76 27.18
C GLU A 129 -11.72 7.81 27.36
N LYS A 130 -11.34 9.08 27.50
CA LYS A 130 -12.31 10.20 27.63
C LYS A 130 -13.22 10.31 26.42
N MET A 131 -12.67 10.17 25.22
CA MET A 131 -13.44 10.22 23.99
C MET A 131 -14.36 9.00 23.84
N ALA A 132 -13.83 7.80 24.08
CA ALA A 132 -14.59 6.55 23.94
C ALA A 132 -15.78 6.52 24.93
N GLN A 133 -15.58 6.91 26.21
CA GLN A 133 -16.65 7.02 27.20
C GLN A 133 -17.73 8.03 26.77
N ARG A 134 -17.32 9.18 26.23
CA ARG A 134 -18.21 10.28 25.89
C ARG A 134 -19.08 9.96 24.66
N TYR A 135 -18.51 9.32 23.65
CA TYR A 135 -19.13 9.16 22.34
C TYR A 135 -19.61 7.73 22.04
N LYS A 136 -19.57 6.80 23.01
CA LYS A 136 -19.94 5.39 22.83
C LYS A 136 -21.38 5.17 22.34
N ASP A 137 -22.30 6.05 22.73
CA ASP A 137 -23.74 5.90 22.47
C ASP A 137 -24.20 6.71 21.22
N LEU A 138 -23.27 7.27 20.43
CA LEU A 138 -23.61 8.01 19.23
C LEU A 138 -24.17 7.08 18.13
N PRO A 139 -25.40 7.31 17.66
CA PRO A 139 -26.05 6.42 16.69
C PRO A 139 -25.41 6.51 15.29
N ASN A 140 -24.78 7.64 14.97
CA ASN A 140 -24.11 7.91 13.69
C ASN A 140 -22.58 7.67 13.74
N LEU A 141 -22.03 7.12 14.82
CA LEU A 141 -20.65 6.66 14.88
C LEU A 141 -20.53 5.37 14.12
N ILE A 142 -19.75 5.37 13.05
CA ILE A 142 -19.59 4.18 12.17
C ILE A 142 -18.25 3.50 12.32
N MET A 143 -17.20 4.21 12.74
CA MET A 143 -15.84 3.69 12.85
C MET A 143 -14.97 4.59 13.72
N TRP A 144 -13.96 4.03 14.36
CA TRP A 144 -12.87 4.77 14.99
C TRP A 144 -11.66 4.80 14.07
N HIS A 145 -11.09 5.99 13.88
CA HIS A 145 -9.83 6.23 13.19
C HIS A 145 -8.74 6.55 14.22
N ILE A 146 -7.76 5.68 14.36
CA ILE A 146 -6.75 5.78 15.42
C ILE A 146 -5.52 6.51 14.92
N CYS A 147 -5.17 7.63 15.55
CA CYS A 147 -4.04 8.47 15.19
C CYS A 147 -4.16 8.98 13.74
N ASN A 148 -3.05 9.08 13.02
CA ASN A 148 -2.97 9.40 11.60
C ASN A 148 -1.58 9.08 11.06
N GLU A 149 -1.50 8.33 9.96
CA GLU A 149 -0.28 8.10 9.18
C GLU A 149 0.95 7.72 10.03
N TYR A 150 0.87 6.63 10.78
CA TYR A 150 1.98 6.14 11.59
C TYR A 150 3.27 5.99 10.78
N GLY A 151 4.41 6.46 11.34
CA GLY A 151 5.72 6.32 10.72
C GLY A 151 6.04 7.32 9.60
N ILE A 152 5.20 8.37 9.38
CA ILE A 152 5.31 9.30 8.25
C ILE A 152 6.68 9.99 8.10
N TYR A 153 7.41 10.26 9.18
CA TYR A 153 8.68 11.00 9.08
C TYR A 153 9.90 10.11 9.23
N SER A 154 9.98 9.35 10.31
CA SER A 154 11.12 8.48 10.59
C SER A 154 10.86 7.61 11.80
N TYR A 155 11.73 6.63 12.03
CA TYR A 155 11.82 5.93 13.30
C TYR A 155 12.41 6.81 14.40
N CYS A 156 12.21 6.37 15.65
CA CYS A 156 12.87 6.96 16.81
C CYS A 156 14.06 6.10 17.24
N TYR A 157 15.19 6.73 17.46
CA TYR A 157 16.47 6.09 17.82
C TYR A 157 16.94 6.54 19.22
N CYS A 158 16.02 6.81 20.13
CA CYS A 158 16.33 7.28 21.48
C CYS A 158 16.60 6.10 22.44
N GLU A 159 17.06 6.43 23.64
CA GLU A 159 17.35 5.44 24.69
C GLU A 159 16.13 4.60 25.11
N ASN A 160 14.91 5.14 25.04
CA ASN A 160 13.69 4.33 25.26
C ASN A 160 13.57 3.23 24.21
N CYS A 161 13.87 3.56 22.94
CA CYS A 161 13.87 2.59 21.84
C CYS A 161 15.03 1.59 22.00
N ALA A 162 16.22 2.00 22.42
CA ALA A 162 17.35 1.11 22.66
C ALA A 162 17.01 0.04 23.69
N ARG A 163 16.46 0.45 24.85
CA ARG A 163 16.01 -0.49 25.89
C ARG A 163 14.91 -1.43 25.42
N ALA A 164 13.91 -0.90 24.71
CA ALA A 164 12.82 -1.70 24.18
C ALA A 164 13.29 -2.67 23.09
N PHE A 165 14.24 -2.26 22.23
CA PHE A 165 14.83 -3.10 21.20
C PHE A 165 15.59 -4.29 21.78
N ARG A 166 16.40 -4.08 22.83
CA ARG A 166 17.10 -5.15 23.55
C ARG A 166 16.11 -6.20 24.12
N ILE A 167 14.98 -5.74 24.67
CA ILE A 167 13.91 -6.63 25.17
C ILE A 167 13.28 -7.38 24.00
N TRP A 168 12.98 -6.72 22.91
CA TRP A 168 12.41 -7.31 21.70
C TRP A 168 13.32 -8.39 21.12
N LEU A 169 14.62 -8.09 21.01
CA LEU A 169 15.64 -9.04 20.54
C LEU A 169 15.74 -10.27 21.46
N LYS A 170 15.74 -10.04 22.78
CA LYS A 170 15.74 -11.14 23.75
C LYS A 170 14.54 -12.06 23.62
N ASN A 171 13.36 -11.50 23.39
CA ASN A 171 12.14 -12.27 23.16
C ASN A 171 12.19 -13.04 21.84
N ARG A 172 12.81 -12.47 20.80
CA ARG A 172 12.92 -13.07 19.47
C ARG A 172 13.94 -14.20 19.41
N TYR A 173 15.11 -14.03 20.02
CA TYR A 173 16.25 -14.94 19.88
C TYR A 173 16.47 -15.82 21.11
N GLY A 174 15.96 -15.45 22.26
CA GLY A 174 16.12 -16.20 23.51
C GLY A 174 17.48 -16.06 24.14
N SER A 175 18.58 -16.21 23.39
CA SER A 175 19.94 -16.05 23.88
C SER A 175 20.80 -15.14 23.00
N ILE A 176 21.89 -14.63 23.57
CA ILE A 176 22.81 -13.75 22.84
C ILE A 176 23.63 -14.55 21.80
N GLU A 177 23.90 -15.81 22.06
CA GLU A 177 24.58 -16.71 21.13
C GLU A 177 23.73 -16.99 19.90
N GLU A 178 22.40 -17.18 20.07
CA GLU A 178 21.48 -17.36 18.95
C GLU A 178 21.37 -16.07 18.13
N LEU A 179 21.29 -14.91 18.75
CA LEU A 179 21.36 -13.61 18.06
C LEU A 179 22.65 -13.48 17.24
N ASN A 180 23.82 -13.72 17.85
CA ASN A 180 25.11 -13.65 17.17
C ASN A 180 25.16 -14.58 15.96
N ARG A 181 24.61 -15.80 16.09
CA ARG A 181 24.54 -16.77 15.01
C ARG A 181 23.63 -16.29 13.87
N ARG A 182 22.47 -15.76 14.21
CA ARG A 182 21.46 -15.30 13.23
C ARG A 182 21.86 -14.00 12.54
N TRP A 183 22.62 -13.15 13.18
CA TRP A 183 23.14 -11.92 12.59
C TRP A 183 24.49 -12.11 11.90
N ASN A 184 25.12 -13.30 11.97
CA ASN A 184 26.49 -13.51 11.56
C ASN A 184 27.46 -12.50 12.22
N ALA A 185 27.30 -12.32 13.53
CA ALA A 185 27.92 -11.23 14.29
C ALA A 185 29.45 -11.29 14.39
N ASN A 186 30.11 -12.34 13.90
CA ASN A 186 31.55 -12.39 13.80
C ASN A 186 32.13 -11.43 12.72
N PHE A 187 31.29 -10.96 11.82
CA PHE A 187 31.69 -10.00 10.79
C PHE A 187 32.10 -8.68 11.44
N TRP A 188 33.29 -8.17 11.13
CA TRP A 188 33.91 -6.96 11.68
C TRP A 188 33.92 -6.87 13.22
N GLY A 189 33.82 -8.02 13.92
CA GLY A 189 33.88 -8.06 15.38
C GLY A 189 32.61 -7.58 16.08
N HIS A 190 31.45 -7.69 15.44
CA HIS A 190 30.13 -7.37 16.03
C HIS A 190 29.62 -8.44 17.02
N THR A 191 30.46 -9.38 17.47
CA THR A 191 30.06 -10.40 18.43
C THR A 191 29.70 -9.77 19.76
N TYR A 192 28.47 -9.95 20.21
CA TYR A 192 27.97 -9.45 21.49
C TYR A 192 28.05 -10.54 22.55
N TYR A 193 28.39 -10.16 23.76
CA TYR A 193 28.43 -11.03 24.94
C TYR A 193 27.36 -10.66 25.98
N ASN A 194 26.82 -9.45 25.86
CA ASN A 194 25.76 -8.94 26.73
C ASN A 194 24.73 -8.15 25.90
N TRP A 195 23.45 -8.26 26.24
CA TRP A 195 22.38 -7.49 25.59
C TRP A 195 22.58 -5.98 25.68
N GLU A 196 23.19 -5.49 26.75
CA GLU A 196 23.45 -4.07 26.97
C GLU A 196 24.51 -3.47 26.02
N GLU A 197 25.28 -4.32 25.32
CA GLU A 197 26.26 -3.91 24.31
C GLU A 197 25.61 -3.54 22.96
N ILE A 198 24.33 -3.91 22.78
CA ILE A 198 23.62 -3.67 21.52
C ILE A 198 23.08 -2.22 21.50
N GLU A 199 23.56 -1.44 20.56
CA GLU A 199 23.07 -0.08 20.27
C GLU A 199 22.04 -0.09 19.13
N VAL A 200 21.24 0.98 19.02
CA VAL A 200 20.33 1.15 17.89
C VAL A 200 21.10 1.56 16.62
N PRO A 201 20.71 1.09 15.43
CA PRO A 201 21.39 1.50 14.20
C PRO A 201 21.18 2.99 13.92
N SER A 202 22.26 3.71 13.60
CA SER A 202 22.23 5.13 13.27
C SER A 202 23.45 5.51 12.43
N TYR A 203 23.55 6.75 11.97
CA TYR A 203 24.79 7.28 11.36
C TYR A 203 25.98 7.36 12.33
N LEU A 204 25.74 7.18 13.61
CA LEU A 204 26.78 7.12 14.64
C LEU A 204 27.24 5.68 14.91
N THR A 205 26.55 4.69 14.34
CA THR A 205 26.82 3.25 14.53
C THR A 205 26.90 2.53 13.16
N GLU A 206 25.86 1.84 12.72
CA GLU A 206 25.90 0.87 11.62
C GLU A 206 25.49 1.43 10.26
N ILE A 207 24.78 2.55 10.23
CA ILE A 207 24.36 3.14 8.96
C ILE A 207 25.50 3.97 8.38
N MET A 208 25.93 3.60 7.18
CA MET A 208 27.00 4.26 6.46
C MET A 208 26.46 5.07 5.29
N PRO A 209 26.92 6.33 5.11
CA PRO A 209 26.72 7.01 3.85
C PRO A 209 27.34 6.20 2.72
N SER A 210 26.68 6.12 1.59
CA SER A 210 27.25 5.49 0.41
C SER A 210 28.55 6.21 0.00
N TRP A 211 29.63 5.47 -0.18
CA TRP A 211 30.93 6.04 -0.61
C TRP A 211 30.91 6.52 -2.06
N LEU A 212 30.12 5.88 -2.90
CA LEU A 212 30.05 6.14 -4.35
C LEU A 212 28.62 6.17 -4.89
N GLY A 213 27.66 5.65 -4.14
CA GLY A 213 26.27 5.48 -4.58
C GLY A 213 25.33 6.58 -4.08
N LYS A 214 24.06 6.42 -4.39
CA LYS A 214 22.98 7.39 -4.12
C LYS A 214 22.23 7.12 -2.83
N LYS A 215 22.35 5.93 -2.24
CA LYS A 215 21.62 5.51 -1.04
C LYS A 215 22.54 5.14 0.10
N ASP A 216 22.08 5.37 1.31
CA ASP A 216 22.73 4.86 2.51
C ASP A 216 22.65 3.33 2.55
N MET A 217 23.65 2.69 3.11
CA MET A 217 23.70 1.26 3.35
C MET A 217 23.99 0.98 4.82
N THR A 218 23.73 -0.24 5.25
CA THR A 218 24.13 -0.69 6.58
C THR A 218 25.35 -1.59 6.51
N ALA A 219 26.26 -1.44 7.48
CA ALA A 219 27.35 -2.38 7.67
C ALA A 219 26.87 -3.72 8.24
N PHE A 220 25.65 -3.76 8.82
CA PHE A 220 25.15 -4.90 9.56
C PHE A 220 23.65 -5.12 9.32
N GLN A 221 23.33 -5.83 8.23
CA GLN A 221 21.96 -5.99 7.72
C GLN A 221 21.02 -6.63 8.74
N GLY A 222 21.45 -7.68 9.44
CA GLY A 222 20.59 -8.37 10.43
C GLY A 222 20.04 -7.42 11.49
N MET A 223 20.88 -6.53 12.02
CA MET A 223 20.46 -5.50 12.98
C MET A 223 19.49 -4.50 12.34
N ALA A 224 19.80 -4.00 11.15
CA ALA A 224 18.99 -2.98 10.48
C ALA A 224 17.58 -3.50 10.15
N ILE A 225 17.47 -4.74 9.65
CA ILE A 225 16.19 -5.38 9.34
C ILE A 225 15.39 -5.60 10.63
N ASP A 226 16.03 -6.10 11.68
CA ASP A 226 15.35 -6.32 12.96
C ASP A 226 14.92 -4.99 13.62
N TYR A 227 15.67 -3.92 13.41
CA TYR A 227 15.24 -2.60 13.89
C TYR A 227 13.99 -2.08 13.13
N ASN A 228 13.87 -2.35 11.84
CA ASN A 228 12.66 -2.04 11.08
C ASN A 228 11.45 -2.86 11.58
N ARG A 229 11.63 -4.17 11.81
CA ARG A 229 10.60 -5.04 12.41
C ARG A 229 10.18 -4.51 13.77
N PHE A 230 11.15 -4.26 14.64
CA PHE A 230 10.91 -3.72 15.98
C PHE A 230 10.16 -2.38 15.95
N MET A 231 10.52 -1.46 15.05
CA MET A 231 9.85 -0.16 14.97
C MET A 231 8.44 -0.29 14.42
N SER A 232 8.20 -1.15 13.43
CA SER A 232 6.86 -1.50 12.98
C SER A 232 5.99 -2.04 14.12
N ASP A 233 6.53 -2.98 14.91
CA ASP A 233 5.86 -3.55 16.09
C ASP A 233 5.63 -2.50 17.19
N SER A 234 6.58 -1.58 17.39
CA SER A 234 6.46 -0.51 18.39
C SER A 234 5.33 0.48 18.06
N TYR A 235 5.20 0.87 16.78
CA TYR A 235 4.07 1.70 16.33
C TYR A 235 2.75 0.91 16.39
N LEU A 236 2.76 -0.38 16.03
CA LEU A 236 1.59 -1.23 16.16
C LEU A 236 1.12 -1.32 17.62
N ASP A 237 2.03 -1.44 18.58
CA ASP A 237 1.66 -1.47 20.00
C ASP A 237 1.13 -0.12 20.51
N CYS A 238 1.57 1.02 19.93
CA CYS A 238 0.91 2.31 20.16
C CYS A 238 -0.53 2.31 19.65
N PHE A 239 -0.78 1.82 18.44
CA PHE A 239 -2.12 1.66 17.90
C PHE A 239 -2.98 0.76 18.79
N LEU A 240 -2.45 -0.40 19.18
CA LEU A 240 -3.14 -1.36 20.05
C LEU A 240 -3.42 -0.82 21.46
N ASN A 241 -2.59 0.08 21.98
CA ASN A 241 -2.83 0.76 23.24
C ASN A 241 -4.16 1.52 23.21
N GLU A 242 -4.44 2.26 22.13
CA GLU A 242 -5.70 2.99 21.95
C GLU A 242 -6.87 2.06 21.59
N VAL A 243 -6.64 1.04 20.74
CA VAL A 243 -7.66 0.02 20.40
C VAL A 243 -8.20 -0.68 21.65
N ARG A 244 -7.33 -1.11 22.57
CA ARG A 244 -7.74 -1.77 23.80
C ARG A 244 -8.68 -0.89 24.63
N VAL A 245 -8.42 0.39 24.68
CA VAL A 245 -9.26 1.37 25.37
C VAL A 245 -10.62 1.54 24.67
N ILE A 246 -10.62 1.75 23.36
CA ILE A 246 -11.84 1.92 22.56
C ILE A 246 -12.74 0.70 22.68
N LYS A 247 -12.19 -0.51 22.54
CA LYS A 247 -12.97 -1.75 22.54
C LYS A 247 -13.61 -2.08 23.89
N LYS A 248 -13.15 -1.48 25.00
CA LYS A 248 -13.85 -1.55 26.30
C LYS A 248 -15.21 -0.86 26.28
N HIS A 249 -15.35 0.22 25.52
CA HIS A 249 -16.54 1.07 25.48
C HIS A 249 -17.41 0.83 24.25
N THR A 250 -16.79 0.49 23.14
CA THR A 250 -17.44 0.31 21.83
C THR A 250 -16.93 -0.96 21.13
N PRO A 251 -17.18 -2.17 21.69
CA PRO A 251 -16.62 -3.42 21.15
C PRO A 251 -17.06 -3.71 19.73
N ASP A 252 -18.27 -3.28 19.34
CA ASP A 252 -18.88 -3.54 18.02
C ASP A 252 -18.57 -2.47 16.97
N ILE A 253 -17.94 -1.36 17.35
CA ILE A 253 -17.53 -0.33 16.40
C ILE A 253 -16.18 -0.72 15.79
N PRO A 254 -16.05 -0.79 14.46
CA PRO A 254 -14.79 -1.11 13.81
C PRO A 254 -13.72 -0.05 14.06
N VAL A 255 -12.46 -0.47 14.02
CA VAL A 255 -11.29 0.40 14.13
C VAL A 255 -10.48 0.38 12.85
N THR A 256 -9.89 1.53 12.51
CA THR A 256 -8.94 1.69 11.40
C THR A 256 -7.82 2.67 11.77
N THR A 257 -6.81 2.74 10.93
CA THR A 257 -5.86 3.84 10.78
C THR A 257 -5.53 3.95 9.29
N ASN A 258 -5.20 5.16 8.80
CA ASN A 258 -4.92 5.38 7.39
C ASN A 258 -3.48 5.02 7.04
N PHE A 259 -3.32 4.19 6.02
CA PHE A 259 -2.05 3.86 5.41
C PHE A 259 -1.68 4.84 4.28
N MET A 260 -0.40 4.96 3.95
CA MET A 260 0.13 5.91 2.96
C MET A 260 0.59 5.22 1.66
N GLY A 261 -0.26 4.42 1.04
CA GLY A 261 0.11 3.65 -0.16
C GLY A 261 1.21 2.63 0.14
N SER A 262 2.28 2.62 -0.65
CA SER A 262 3.46 1.77 -0.40
C SER A 262 4.43 2.52 0.52
N HIS A 263 4.28 2.38 1.83
CA HIS A 263 5.06 3.08 2.85
C HIS A 263 6.01 2.14 3.57
N LYS A 264 7.31 2.37 3.42
CA LYS A 264 8.38 1.47 3.88
C LYS A 264 8.46 1.25 5.40
N PRO A 265 8.21 2.26 6.26
CA PRO A 265 8.46 2.14 7.71
C PRO A 265 7.62 1.13 8.48
N ILE A 266 6.45 0.72 8.02
CA ILE A 266 5.59 -0.23 8.74
C ILE A 266 5.12 -1.36 7.84
N ASP A 267 5.13 -2.58 8.37
CA ASP A 267 4.65 -3.77 7.67
C ASP A 267 3.12 -3.84 7.71
N TYR A 268 2.49 -3.50 6.60
CA TYR A 268 1.04 -3.47 6.51
C TYR A 268 0.38 -4.84 6.64
N PHE A 269 1.04 -5.93 6.24
CA PHE A 269 0.48 -7.26 6.39
C PHE A 269 0.38 -7.68 7.86
N ASP A 270 1.36 -7.31 8.69
CA ASP A 270 1.29 -7.56 10.12
C ASP A 270 0.25 -6.65 10.79
N TRP A 271 0.20 -5.38 10.44
CA TRP A 271 -0.78 -4.42 10.94
C TRP A 271 -2.21 -4.81 10.60
N ALA A 272 -2.47 -5.29 9.39
CA ALA A 272 -3.80 -5.67 8.92
C ALA A 272 -4.47 -6.75 9.77
N LYS A 273 -3.70 -7.58 10.47
CA LYS A 273 -4.22 -8.59 11.42
C LYS A 273 -4.98 -7.95 12.58
N HIS A 274 -4.69 -6.70 12.91
CA HIS A 274 -5.19 -5.96 14.07
C HIS A 274 -6.16 -4.82 13.73
N ILE A 275 -6.38 -4.55 12.45
CA ILE A 275 -7.27 -3.51 11.93
C ILE A 275 -8.55 -4.16 11.43
N ASP A 276 -9.72 -3.64 11.81
CA ASP A 276 -11.01 -4.19 11.36
C ASP A 276 -11.30 -3.87 9.88
N VAL A 277 -11.04 -2.64 9.47
CA VAL A 277 -11.21 -2.13 8.09
C VAL A 277 -9.95 -1.43 7.64
N ILE A 278 -9.36 -1.89 6.55
CA ILE A 278 -8.22 -1.19 5.96
C ILE A 278 -8.67 0.16 5.41
N SER A 279 -7.90 1.21 5.71
CA SER A 279 -8.07 2.52 5.08
C SER A 279 -6.72 3.10 4.66
N TRP A 280 -6.72 3.96 3.64
CA TRP A 280 -5.49 4.52 3.12
C TRP A 280 -5.68 5.83 2.34
N ASP A 281 -4.58 6.51 2.07
CA ASP A 281 -4.51 7.84 1.47
C ASP A 281 -3.87 7.77 0.10
N ASN A 282 -4.61 8.26 -0.92
CA ASN A 282 -4.19 8.19 -2.32
C ASN A 282 -4.04 9.58 -2.95
N TYR A 283 -2.81 10.01 -3.13
CA TYR A 283 -2.46 11.31 -3.70
C TYR A 283 -1.62 11.19 -4.97
N PRO A 284 -2.12 10.55 -6.05
CA PRO A 284 -1.33 10.42 -7.28
C PRO A 284 -1.11 11.78 -7.94
N THR A 285 0.12 12.01 -8.40
CA THR A 285 0.46 13.18 -9.23
C THR A 285 -0.11 13.00 -10.64
N ASN A 286 -0.23 14.11 -11.38
CA ASN A 286 -0.79 14.06 -12.74
C ASN A 286 0.09 13.28 -13.74
N ASN A 287 1.38 13.10 -13.44
CA ASN A 287 2.35 12.40 -14.29
C ASN A 287 2.46 10.92 -13.95
N LEU A 288 1.88 10.48 -12.81
CA LEU A 288 1.98 9.10 -12.37
C LEU A 288 1.16 8.20 -13.30
N PRO A 289 1.73 7.09 -13.79
CA PRO A 289 0.95 6.09 -14.53
C PRO A 289 -0.24 5.61 -13.69
N VAL A 290 -1.41 5.52 -14.29
CA VAL A 290 -2.65 5.14 -13.59
C VAL A 290 -2.62 3.70 -13.04
N SER A 291 -1.69 2.86 -13.51
CA SER A 291 -1.42 1.53 -12.94
C SER A 291 -0.83 1.59 -11.52
N LYS A 292 -0.10 2.65 -11.16
CA LYS A 292 0.49 2.77 -9.80
C LYS A 292 -0.56 2.93 -8.70
N PRO A 293 -1.52 3.86 -8.77
CA PRO A 293 -2.62 3.89 -7.80
C PRO A 293 -3.47 2.62 -7.85
N ALA A 294 -3.69 2.01 -9.02
CA ALA A 294 -4.38 0.72 -9.14
C ALA A 294 -3.68 -0.38 -8.32
N MET A 295 -2.36 -0.53 -8.45
CA MET A 295 -1.56 -1.47 -7.66
C MET A 295 -1.71 -1.23 -6.14
N ARG A 296 -1.70 0.03 -5.72
CA ARG A 296 -1.86 0.37 -4.29
C ARG A 296 -3.26 0.05 -3.77
N HIS A 297 -4.30 0.25 -4.56
CA HIS A 297 -5.66 -0.18 -4.23
C HIS A 297 -5.72 -1.71 -4.07
N ASP A 298 -5.10 -2.44 -4.99
CA ASP A 298 -5.05 -3.91 -4.94
C ASP A 298 -4.23 -4.43 -3.75
N LEU A 299 -3.17 -3.71 -3.35
CA LEU A 299 -2.45 -3.98 -2.11
C LEU A 299 -3.39 -3.85 -0.90
N MET A 300 -4.13 -2.73 -0.78
CA MET A 300 -5.03 -2.52 0.37
C MET A 300 -6.12 -3.59 0.45
N ARG A 301 -6.66 -4.00 -0.70
CA ARG A 301 -7.60 -5.13 -0.78
C ARG A 301 -6.94 -6.44 -0.37
N GLY A 302 -5.70 -6.68 -0.82
CA GLY A 302 -4.94 -7.90 -0.54
C GLY A 302 -4.59 -8.09 0.93
N LEU A 303 -4.35 -7.00 1.69
CA LEU A 303 -4.05 -7.03 3.13
C LEU A 303 -5.08 -7.82 3.95
N LYS A 304 -6.34 -7.79 3.56
CA LYS A 304 -7.46 -8.49 4.22
C LYS A 304 -8.12 -9.53 3.31
N LYS A 305 -7.34 -10.18 2.44
CA LYS A 305 -7.81 -11.31 1.60
C LYS A 305 -9.08 -10.97 0.80
N GLY A 306 -9.05 -9.84 0.11
CA GLY A 306 -10.16 -9.38 -0.75
C GLY A 306 -11.28 -8.64 -0.02
N GLN A 307 -11.16 -8.33 1.28
CA GLN A 307 -12.11 -7.47 1.97
C GLN A 307 -12.08 -6.05 1.37
N PRO A 308 -13.26 -5.42 1.12
CA PRO A 308 -13.31 -4.02 0.75
C PRO A 308 -12.59 -3.11 1.72
N PHE A 309 -11.97 -2.05 1.20
CA PHE A 309 -11.21 -1.07 1.98
C PHE A 309 -11.86 0.34 1.91
N PHE A 310 -11.38 1.27 2.73
CA PHE A 310 -11.78 2.67 2.68
C PHE A 310 -10.68 3.51 2.05
N LEU A 311 -11.03 4.32 1.04
CA LEU A 311 -10.19 5.44 0.63
C LEU A 311 -10.48 6.56 1.62
N MET A 312 -9.52 6.77 2.57
CA MET A 312 -9.69 7.71 3.67
C MET A 312 -9.39 9.13 3.24
N GLU A 313 -8.37 9.30 2.40
CA GLU A 313 -7.97 10.59 1.89
C GLU A 313 -7.63 10.55 0.41
N GLN A 314 -8.03 11.59 -0.29
CA GLN A 314 -7.52 11.96 -1.61
C GLN A 314 -7.68 13.47 -1.83
N ALA A 315 -6.92 14.05 -2.77
CA ALA A 315 -7.05 15.46 -3.11
C ALA A 315 -8.18 15.70 -4.11
N SER A 316 -9.05 16.66 -3.83
CA SER A 316 -10.11 17.10 -4.77
C SER A 316 -9.53 17.76 -6.03
N ASN A 317 -8.32 18.32 -5.95
CA ASN A 317 -7.59 18.96 -7.03
C ASN A 317 -6.08 18.83 -6.81
N GLN A 318 -5.33 19.92 -6.57
CA GLN A 318 -3.88 19.90 -6.31
C GLN A 318 -3.56 19.55 -4.86
N VAL A 319 -2.36 19.03 -4.65
CA VAL A 319 -1.70 18.92 -3.34
C VAL A 319 -0.80 20.15 -3.08
N ASN A 320 0.01 20.17 -2.02
CA ASN A 320 0.88 21.31 -1.68
C ASN A 320 2.35 20.93 -1.42
N TRP A 321 2.72 19.66 -1.63
CA TRP A 321 4.06 19.12 -1.31
C TRP A 321 4.86 18.66 -2.53
N GLU A 322 4.28 18.71 -3.71
CA GLU A 322 4.99 18.39 -4.95
C GLU A 322 5.86 19.59 -5.40
N PRO A 323 6.95 19.35 -6.14
CA PRO A 323 7.73 20.44 -6.74
C PRO A 323 6.86 21.36 -7.62
N GLN A 324 5.88 20.78 -8.33
CA GLN A 324 4.86 21.51 -9.11
C GLN A 324 3.49 20.97 -8.72
N ASN A 325 2.72 21.74 -7.96
CA ASN A 325 1.37 21.39 -7.52
C ASN A 325 0.34 21.61 -8.64
N ALA A 326 0.44 20.82 -9.70
CA ALA A 326 -0.40 20.96 -10.89
C ALA A 326 -1.86 20.58 -10.60
N LEU A 327 -2.79 21.36 -11.15
CA LEU A 327 -4.23 21.08 -11.05
C LEU A 327 -4.58 19.77 -11.77
N LYS A 328 -5.43 18.95 -11.14
CA LYS A 328 -6.10 17.84 -11.84
C LYS A 328 -6.96 18.42 -12.99
N ARG A 329 -6.82 17.83 -14.17
CA ARG A 329 -7.63 18.23 -15.32
C ARG A 329 -9.10 17.82 -15.11
N PRO A 330 -10.06 18.44 -15.82
CA PRO A 330 -11.47 18.09 -15.72
C PRO A 330 -11.69 16.57 -15.88
N GLY A 331 -12.49 15.99 -14.99
CA GLY A 331 -12.79 14.56 -14.96
C GLY A 331 -11.77 13.67 -14.25
N VAL A 332 -10.52 14.09 -14.07
CA VAL A 332 -9.46 13.24 -13.47
C VAL A 332 -9.76 12.87 -12.03
N MET A 333 -10.24 13.80 -11.20
CA MET A 333 -10.61 13.51 -9.82
C MET A 333 -11.72 12.44 -9.75
N ARG A 334 -12.74 12.57 -10.61
CA ARG A 334 -13.84 11.60 -10.70
C ARG A 334 -13.32 10.23 -11.18
N MET A 335 -12.43 10.18 -12.17
CA MET A 335 -11.81 8.94 -12.64
C MET A 335 -11.06 8.21 -11.53
N LEU A 336 -10.21 8.92 -10.77
CA LEU A 336 -9.45 8.34 -9.64
C LEU A 336 -10.37 7.84 -8.53
N SER A 337 -11.48 8.53 -8.27
CA SER A 337 -12.50 8.07 -7.31
C SER A 337 -13.16 6.76 -7.76
N TYR A 338 -13.50 6.65 -9.04
CA TYR A 338 -14.05 5.41 -9.58
C TYR A 338 -13.02 4.29 -9.70
N GLN A 339 -11.74 4.61 -9.93
CA GLN A 339 -10.66 3.62 -9.87
C GLN A 339 -10.61 2.97 -8.47
N ALA A 340 -10.65 3.77 -7.41
CA ALA A 340 -10.69 3.22 -6.06
C ALA A 340 -11.86 2.26 -5.85
N ILE A 341 -13.08 2.65 -6.28
CA ILE A 341 -14.27 1.79 -6.20
C ILE A 341 -14.10 0.53 -7.06
N ALA A 342 -13.61 0.67 -8.27
CA ALA A 342 -13.36 -0.43 -9.20
C ALA A 342 -12.41 -1.48 -8.62
N HIS A 343 -11.43 -1.05 -7.80
CA HIS A 343 -10.46 -1.89 -7.11
C HIS A 343 -10.88 -2.33 -5.69
N GLY A 344 -12.08 -1.99 -5.23
CA GLY A 344 -12.64 -2.53 -4.00
C GLY A 344 -12.90 -1.53 -2.88
N ALA A 345 -12.78 -0.22 -3.10
CA ALA A 345 -13.14 0.77 -2.09
C ALA A 345 -14.67 0.83 -1.89
N ASP A 346 -15.09 0.97 -0.63
CA ASP A 346 -16.47 1.26 -0.23
C ASP A 346 -16.62 2.66 0.37
N SER A 347 -15.60 3.52 0.20
CA SER A 347 -15.65 4.94 0.53
C SER A 347 -14.84 5.79 -0.44
N ILE A 348 -15.20 7.06 -0.53
CA ILE A 348 -14.45 8.12 -1.22
C ILE A 348 -14.44 9.33 -0.28
N LEU A 349 -13.36 9.47 0.47
CA LEU A 349 -13.17 10.57 1.40
C LEU A 349 -12.00 11.46 0.94
N PHE A 350 -12.09 12.73 1.24
CA PHE A 350 -11.14 13.75 0.78
C PHE A 350 -10.40 14.40 1.95
N PHE A 351 -9.14 14.61 1.82
CA PHE A 351 -8.45 15.64 2.58
C PHE A 351 -8.51 16.93 1.75
N GLN A 352 -9.29 17.93 2.18
CA GLN A 352 -10.13 18.03 3.35
C GLN A 352 -11.48 18.70 3.00
N TRP A 353 -12.34 18.91 4.01
CA TRP A 353 -13.62 19.57 3.79
C TRP A 353 -13.45 21.02 3.34
N ARG A 354 -12.83 21.90 4.19
CA ARG A 354 -12.51 23.29 3.84
C ARG A 354 -11.02 23.50 3.68
N GLN A 355 -10.65 24.27 2.67
CA GLN A 355 -9.26 24.65 2.43
C GLN A 355 -8.74 25.52 3.58
N THR A 356 -7.68 25.05 4.23
CA THR A 356 -7.06 25.71 5.39
C THR A 356 -6.61 27.14 5.05
N ARG A 357 -6.80 28.09 5.99
CA ARG A 357 -6.46 29.50 5.81
C ARG A 357 -4.99 29.82 5.97
N GLY A 358 -4.25 28.96 6.64
CA GLY A 358 -2.86 29.17 7.02
C GLY A 358 -2.02 27.89 7.02
N ALA A 359 -0.84 27.96 7.61
CA ALA A 359 0.14 26.88 7.71
C ALA A 359 0.59 26.31 6.34
N CYS A 360 1.27 25.16 6.36
CA CYS A 360 1.85 24.58 5.15
C CYS A 360 0.79 24.11 4.13
N GLU A 361 -0.40 23.72 4.59
CA GLU A 361 -1.46 23.15 3.76
C GLU A 361 -2.44 24.20 3.18
N LYS A 362 -2.18 25.49 3.33
CA LYS A 362 -3.08 26.54 2.80
C LYS A 362 -3.32 26.50 1.30
N TYR A 363 -2.42 25.86 0.54
CA TYR A 363 -2.57 25.66 -0.91
C TYR A 363 -3.01 24.24 -1.28
N HIS A 364 -3.17 23.34 -0.31
CA HIS A 364 -3.79 22.04 -0.55
C HIS A 364 -5.26 22.26 -0.94
N SER A 365 -5.75 21.53 -1.95
CA SER A 365 -7.15 21.62 -2.36
C SER A 365 -8.09 21.05 -1.28
N ALA A 366 -9.34 21.45 -1.33
CA ALA A 366 -10.39 20.97 -0.45
C ALA A 366 -11.71 20.84 -1.21
N MET A 367 -12.73 20.22 -0.58
CA MET A 367 -14.07 20.15 -1.16
C MET A 367 -14.69 21.55 -1.27
N VAL A 368 -14.48 22.39 -0.24
CA VAL A 368 -14.85 23.81 -0.23
C VAL A 368 -13.55 24.64 -0.31
N PRO A 369 -13.27 25.32 -1.44
CA PRO A 369 -12.07 26.12 -1.62
C PRO A 369 -12.15 27.44 -0.83
N HIS A 370 -11.07 28.23 -0.83
CA HIS A 370 -11.04 29.57 -0.21
C HIS A 370 -12.16 30.52 -0.68
N ALA A 371 -12.71 30.29 -1.88
CA ALA A 371 -13.87 31.03 -2.36
C ALA A 371 -15.13 30.86 -1.48
N GLY A 372 -15.17 29.84 -0.63
CA GLY A 372 -16.23 29.59 0.33
C GLY A 372 -17.53 29.04 -0.25
N HIS A 373 -17.58 28.67 -1.53
CA HIS A 373 -18.79 28.21 -2.20
C HIS A 373 -18.49 27.12 -3.26
N LEU A 374 -19.53 26.42 -3.72
CA LEU A 374 -19.44 25.31 -4.67
C LEU A 374 -19.53 25.75 -6.15
N ASN A 375 -19.70 27.03 -6.47
CA ASN A 375 -19.75 27.53 -7.84
C ASN A 375 -18.33 27.59 -8.47
N THR A 376 -17.65 26.46 -8.45
CA THR A 376 -16.32 26.26 -9.01
C THR A 376 -16.33 25.02 -9.90
N ARG A 377 -15.31 24.81 -10.73
CA ARG A 377 -15.18 23.58 -11.51
C ARG A 377 -15.14 22.36 -10.59
N THR A 378 -14.28 22.37 -9.58
CA THR A 378 -14.14 21.27 -8.61
C THR A 378 -15.45 21.02 -7.84
N GLY A 379 -16.14 22.09 -7.40
CA GLY A 379 -17.43 21.98 -6.72
C GLY A 379 -18.50 21.29 -7.58
N ARG A 380 -18.55 21.61 -8.89
CA ARG A 380 -19.48 20.93 -9.83
C ARG A 380 -19.14 19.45 -10.02
N GLU A 381 -17.84 19.12 -10.15
CA GLU A 381 -17.38 17.71 -10.27
C GLU A 381 -17.69 16.92 -9.01
N LEU A 382 -17.43 17.47 -7.82
CA LEU A 382 -17.77 16.87 -6.53
C LEU A 382 -19.28 16.66 -6.37
N THR A 383 -20.10 17.63 -6.80
CA THR A 383 -21.57 17.51 -6.77
C THR A 383 -22.05 16.38 -7.70
N LYS A 384 -21.46 16.26 -8.89
CA LYS A 384 -21.76 15.16 -9.82
C LYS A 384 -21.39 13.83 -9.19
N LEU A 385 -20.17 13.69 -8.68
CA LEU A 385 -19.68 12.48 -8.02
C LEU A 385 -20.58 12.07 -6.84
N GLY A 386 -20.91 13.00 -5.94
CA GLY A 386 -21.77 12.71 -4.79
C GLY A 386 -23.15 12.19 -5.17
N LYS A 387 -23.79 12.76 -6.23
CA LYS A 387 -25.07 12.26 -6.76
C LYS A 387 -24.94 10.86 -7.37
N GLU A 388 -23.88 10.60 -8.11
CA GLU A 388 -23.62 9.29 -8.70
C GLU A 388 -23.41 8.22 -7.62
N LEU A 389 -22.60 8.52 -6.58
CA LEU A 389 -22.33 7.60 -5.45
C LEU A 389 -23.60 7.35 -4.62
N GLU A 390 -24.43 8.36 -4.39
CA GLU A 390 -25.76 8.20 -3.75
C GLU A 390 -26.66 7.29 -4.60
N GLY A 391 -26.64 7.44 -5.93
CA GLY A 391 -27.41 6.62 -6.87
C GLY A 391 -26.95 5.15 -6.94
N LEU A 392 -25.64 4.91 -6.83
CA LEU A 392 -25.10 3.55 -6.70
C LEU A 392 -25.56 2.89 -5.39
N GLY A 393 -25.69 3.70 -4.33
CA GLY A 393 -26.27 3.30 -3.06
C GLY A 393 -25.60 2.09 -2.44
N LYS A 394 -26.38 1.00 -2.26
CA LYS A 394 -25.92 -0.25 -1.66
C LYS A 394 -25.49 -1.31 -2.67
N LYS A 395 -25.61 -1.04 -3.97
CA LYS A 395 -25.45 -2.08 -5.02
C LYS A 395 -24.06 -2.69 -4.97
N THR A 396 -23.02 -1.86 -5.07
CA THR A 396 -21.63 -2.32 -5.15
C THR A 396 -20.95 -2.55 -3.80
N VAL A 397 -21.53 -2.07 -2.70
CA VAL A 397 -20.94 -2.18 -1.35
C VAL A 397 -20.79 -3.64 -0.94
N GLY A 398 -19.61 -3.99 -0.44
CA GLY A 398 -19.29 -5.35 -0.03
C GLY A 398 -19.01 -6.32 -1.17
N SER A 399 -19.08 -5.88 -2.44
CA SER A 399 -18.69 -6.72 -3.57
C SER A 399 -17.18 -6.96 -3.58
N ARG A 400 -16.73 -8.10 -4.13
CA ARG A 400 -15.34 -8.54 -4.12
C ARG A 400 -14.81 -8.75 -5.53
N ILE A 401 -13.52 -8.69 -5.70
CA ILE A 401 -12.82 -9.08 -6.93
C ILE A 401 -12.39 -10.53 -6.77
N ASN A 402 -12.67 -11.35 -7.77
CA ASN A 402 -12.27 -12.76 -7.82
C ASN A 402 -11.04 -12.91 -8.73
N SER A 403 -9.85 -12.55 -8.23
CA SER A 403 -8.62 -12.66 -8.99
C SER A 403 -8.16 -14.12 -9.08
N LYS A 404 -7.63 -14.51 -10.24
CA LYS A 404 -6.94 -15.78 -10.49
C LYS A 404 -5.42 -15.63 -10.48
N VAL A 405 -4.96 -14.40 -10.31
CA VAL A 405 -3.54 -14.04 -10.27
C VAL A 405 -3.21 -13.41 -8.93
N ALA A 406 -2.12 -13.87 -8.32
CA ALA A 406 -1.53 -13.21 -7.16
C ALA A 406 -0.13 -12.70 -7.47
N MET A 407 0.23 -11.56 -6.86
CA MET A 407 1.60 -11.08 -6.82
C MET A 407 2.07 -10.97 -5.38
N MET A 408 3.19 -11.61 -5.08
CA MET A 408 3.78 -11.58 -3.74
C MET A 408 4.48 -10.26 -3.48
N MET A 409 4.21 -9.66 -2.32
CA MET A 409 4.91 -8.51 -1.78
C MET A 409 5.22 -8.75 -0.31
N ASP A 410 6.44 -8.39 0.12
CA ASP A 410 6.88 -8.60 1.49
C ASP A 410 7.72 -7.42 1.99
N TRP A 411 7.42 -6.90 3.19
CA TRP A 411 8.15 -5.77 3.79
C TRP A 411 9.57 -6.15 4.23
N PRO A 412 9.80 -7.27 4.92
CA PRO A 412 11.15 -7.74 5.22
C PRO A 412 12.02 -7.89 3.97
N ASN A 413 11.47 -8.41 2.88
CA ASN A 413 12.14 -8.49 1.59
C ASN A 413 12.51 -7.11 1.03
N TRP A 414 11.58 -6.15 1.10
CA TRP A 414 11.81 -4.77 0.69
C TRP A 414 12.93 -4.10 1.50
N TRP A 415 12.89 -4.25 2.84
CA TRP A 415 13.94 -3.71 3.70
C TRP A 415 15.29 -4.33 3.39
N ALA A 416 15.38 -5.66 3.24
CA ALA A 416 16.62 -6.37 2.97
C ALA A 416 17.26 -5.92 1.65
N ILE A 417 16.52 -5.87 0.55
CA ILE A 417 17.03 -5.44 -0.76
C ILE A 417 17.60 -4.01 -0.70
N GLU A 418 16.89 -3.09 -0.06
CA GLU A 418 17.27 -1.69 -0.08
C GLU A 418 18.25 -1.27 1.00
N PHE A 419 18.49 -2.09 2.03
CA PHE A 419 19.59 -1.91 2.99
C PHE A 419 20.88 -2.60 2.55
N SER A 420 20.79 -3.56 1.65
CA SER A 420 21.94 -4.26 1.11
C SER A 420 22.83 -3.31 0.29
N ALA A 421 24.14 -3.52 0.35
CA ALA A 421 25.09 -2.95 -0.59
C ALA A 421 24.91 -3.51 -2.01
N GLY A 422 24.11 -4.55 -2.17
CA GLY A 422 23.56 -5.21 -3.35
C GLY A 422 24.34 -5.12 -4.65
N PRO A 423 24.04 -5.92 -5.65
CA PRO A 423 24.81 -5.89 -6.90
C PRO A 423 24.54 -4.60 -7.71
N ASN A 424 23.41 -3.94 -7.53
CA ASN A 424 23.04 -2.74 -8.27
C ASN A 424 22.24 -1.76 -7.41
N GLU A 425 22.68 -0.51 -7.30
CA GLU A 425 22.00 0.52 -6.50
C GLU A 425 20.65 0.98 -7.09
N ASP A 426 20.43 0.77 -8.40
CA ASP A 426 19.19 1.09 -9.09
C ASP A 426 18.15 -0.04 -8.95
N LEU A 427 18.47 -1.14 -8.26
CA LEU A 427 17.50 -2.19 -7.94
C LEU A 427 16.58 -1.70 -6.81
N LEU A 428 15.39 -1.23 -7.19
CA LEU A 428 14.33 -0.81 -6.29
C LEU A 428 13.19 -1.82 -6.31
N TYR A 429 12.85 -2.38 -5.15
CA TYR A 429 11.87 -3.45 -5.05
C TYR A 429 10.50 -3.06 -5.59
N LEU A 430 10.00 -1.87 -5.25
CA LEU A 430 8.69 -1.41 -5.74
C LEU A 430 8.66 -1.20 -7.25
N ASP A 431 9.75 -0.77 -7.87
CA ASP A 431 9.80 -0.57 -9.32
C ASP A 431 9.70 -1.91 -10.06
N GLN A 432 10.27 -2.97 -9.48
CA GLN A 432 10.10 -4.33 -10.01
C GLN A 432 8.65 -4.80 -9.87
N LEU A 433 8.04 -4.65 -8.70
CA LEU A 433 6.62 -4.99 -8.51
C LEU A 433 5.71 -4.24 -9.49
N GLU A 434 5.91 -2.92 -9.64
CA GLU A 434 5.12 -2.10 -10.56
C GLU A 434 5.25 -2.52 -12.02
N LYS A 435 6.43 -2.96 -12.44
CA LYS A 435 6.68 -3.46 -13.80
C LYS A 435 5.85 -4.70 -14.11
N TYR A 436 5.85 -5.68 -13.20
CA TYR A 436 5.07 -6.90 -13.35
C TYR A 436 3.57 -6.63 -13.22
N TYR A 437 3.17 -5.81 -12.27
CA TYR A 437 1.77 -5.41 -12.11
C TYR A 437 1.23 -4.72 -13.37
N ARG A 438 1.99 -3.80 -13.97
CA ARG A 438 1.60 -3.07 -15.18
C ARG A 438 1.35 -4.01 -16.36
N ALA A 439 2.07 -5.11 -16.49
CA ALA A 439 1.83 -6.09 -17.55
C ALA A 439 0.43 -6.72 -17.43
N PHE A 440 -0.02 -7.05 -16.23
CA PHE A 440 -1.39 -7.52 -15.99
C PHE A 440 -2.42 -6.40 -16.15
N TYR A 441 -2.13 -5.21 -15.62
CA TYR A 441 -3.00 -4.05 -15.74
C TYR A 441 -3.30 -3.70 -17.20
N ASP A 442 -2.29 -3.66 -18.06
CA ASP A 442 -2.43 -3.39 -19.49
C ASP A 442 -3.24 -4.47 -20.24
N LEU A 443 -3.35 -5.66 -19.67
CA LEU A 443 -4.18 -6.76 -20.16
C LEU A 443 -5.57 -6.79 -19.51
N ASN A 444 -5.88 -5.84 -18.61
CA ASN A 444 -7.10 -5.82 -17.80
C ASN A 444 -7.33 -7.14 -17.01
N ILE A 445 -6.26 -7.69 -16.48
CA ILE A 445 -6.28 -8.87 -15.61
C ILE A 445 -6.12 -8.41 -14.16
N SER A 446 -7.10 -8.74 -13.33
CA SER A 446 -7.06 -8.42 -11.90
C SER A 446 -5.97 -9.22 -11.17
N VAL A 447 -5.27 -8.55 -10.26
CA VAL A 447 -4.20 -9.13 -9.45
C VAL A 447 -4.49 -8.89 -7.98
N ASP A 448 -4.36 -9.90 -7.14
CA ASP A 448 -4.30 -9.71 -5.69
C ASP A 448 -2.84 -9.57 -5.25
N ILE A 449 -2.52 -8.52 -4.49
CA ILE A 449 -1.20 -8.40 -3.88
C ILE A 449 -1.25 -9.05 -2.51
N ILE A 450 -0.41 -10.06 -2.29
CA ILE A 450 -0.48 -10.94 -1.13
C ILE A 450 0.86 -11.05 -0.41
N ASN A 451 0.81 -11.35 0.89
CA ASN A 451 2.00 -11.78 1.64
C ASN A 451 2.44 -13.18 1.18
N PRO A 452 3.76 -13.46 1.09
CA PRO A 452 4.27 -14.80 0.73
C PRO A 452 3.79 -15.95 1.62
N SER A 453 3.29 -15.64 2.83
CA SER A 453 2.73 -16.64 3.76
C SER A 453 1.26 -16.97 3.52
N TYR A 454 0.58 -16.31 2.58
CA TYR A 454 -0.84 -16.54 2.34
C TYR A 454 -1.08 -17.85 1.58
N ASP A 455 -2.29 -18.40 1.74
CA ASP A 455 -2.73 -19.56 0.97
C ASP A 455 -2.84 -19.24 -0.53
N LEU A 456 -2.22 -20.09 -1.35
CA LEU A 456 -2.15 -19.93 -2.80
C LEU A 456 -3.21 -20.74 -3.56
N SER A 457 -4.02 -21.56 -2.88
CA SER A 457 -4.91 -22.55 -3.50
C SER A 457 -6.02 -21.93 -4.38
N GLY A 458 -6.32 -20.64 -4.23
CA GLY A 458 -7.34 -19.92 -5.01
C GLY A 458 -6.85 -19.36 -6.35
N TYR A 459 -5.53 -19.39 -6.60
CA TYR A 459 -4.90 -18.77 -7.75
C TYR A 459 -4.47 -19.80 -8.79
N ASP A 460 -4.33 -19.37 -10.03
CA ASP A 460 -3.80 -20.14 -11.15
C ASP A 460 -2.38 -19.70 -11.52
N ILE A 461 -2.07 -18.41 -11.30
CA ILE A 461 -0.75 -17.81 -11.52
C ILE A 461 -0.32 -17.05 -10.26
N VAL A 462 0.92 -17.30 -9.81
CA VAL A 462 1.56 -16.54 -8.72
C VAL A 462 2.86 -15.94 -9.25
N VAL A 463 3.02 -14.62 -9.10
CA VAL A 463 4.22 -13.88 -9.52
C VAL A 463 4.94 -13.34 -8.29
N ALA A 464 6.23 -13.56 -8.20
CA ALA A 464 7.07 -13.12 -7.09
C ALA A 464 8.33 -12.41 -7.61
N PRO A 465 8.23 -11.14 -8.05
CA PRO A 465 9.39 -10.41 -8.55
C PRO A 465 10.40 -10.17 -7.44
N VAL A 466 11.66 -10.48 -7.70
CA VAL A 466 12.78 -10.24 -6.77
C VAL A 466 12.46 -10.70 -5.34
N LEU A 467 11.98 -11.93 -5.20
CA LEU A 467 11.73 -12.53 -3.88
C LEU A 467 13.07 -12.98 -3.26
N TYR A 468 13.85 -12.00 -2.86
CA TYR A 468 15.23 -12.11 -2.35
C TYR A 468 15.30 -12.95 -1.07
N MET A 469 14.44 -12.60 -0.10
CA MET A 469 14.32 -13.28 1.19
C MET A 469 13.22 -14.34 1.13
N VAL A 470 13.57 -15.60 1.41
CA VAL A 470 12.61 -16.73 1.33
C VAL A 470 12.63 -17.55 2.62
N MET A 471 11.49 -17.62 3.27
CA MET A 471 11.27 -18.53 4.38
C MET A 471 10.96 -19.95 3.89
N LYS A 472 11.32 -20.96 4.68
CA LYS A 472 11.07 -22.38 4.34
C LYS A 472 9.60 -22.68 4.05
N GLU A 473 8.72 -22.09 4.85
CA GLU A 473 7.26 -22.25 4.74
C GLU A 473 6.76 -21.70 3.40
N THR A 474 7.29 -20.54 2.98
CA THR A 474 6.98 -19.94 1.67
C THR A 474 7.43 -20.86 0.54
N ALA A 475 8.67 -21.36 0.57
CA ALA A 475 9.17 -22.26 -0.44
C ALA A 475 8.30 -23.54 -0.55
N SER A 476 7.95 -24.14 0.58
CA SER A 476 7.08 -25.32 0.62
C SER A 476 5.66 -25.05 0.12
N SER A 477 5.11 -23.86 0.39
CA SER A 477 3.78 -23.45 -0.11
C SER A 477 3.79 -23.29 -1.63
N VAL A 478 4.83 -22.64 -2.17
CA VAL A 478 5.01 -22.46 -3.61
C VAL A 478 5.23 -23.81 -4.32
N GLU A 479 6.05 -24.72 -3.77
CA GLU A 479 6.21 -26.07 -4.33
C GLU A 479 4.87 -26.79 -4.45
N LYS A 480 4.07 -26.82 -3.39
CA LYS A 480 2.73 -27.45 -3.39
C LYS A 480 1.77 -26.80 -4.40
N PHE A 481 1.81 -25.47 -4.50
CA PHE A 481 1.02 -24.73 -5.47
C PHE A 481 1.35 -25.17 -6.91
N VAL A 482 2.66 -25.23 -7.26
CA VAL A 482 3.09 -25.65 -8.59
C VAL A 482 2.79 -27.14 -8.80
N GLU A 483 3.08 -28.01 -7.82
CA GLU A 483 2.79 -29.44 -7.91
C GLU A 483 1.31 -29.72 -8.20
N SER A 484 0.41 -28.87 -7.68
CA SER A 484 -1.05 -28.95 -7.88
C SER A 484 -1.52 -28.43 -9.24
N GLY A 485 -0.66 -27.80 -10.01
CA GLY A 485 -0.97 -27.28 -11.36
C GLY A 485 -0.85 -25.77 -11.52
N GLY A 486 -0.42 -25.02 -10.50
CA GLY A 486 -0.21 -23.57 -10.58
C GLY A 486 1.01 -23.20 -11.45
N ILE A 487 1.04 -21.96 -11.92
CA ILE A 487 2.21 -21.38 -12.58
C ILE A 487 2.85 -20.38 -11.63
N PHE A 488 4.10 -20.62 -11.24
CA PHE A 488 4.91 -19.72 -10.43
C PHE A 488 5.93 -19.00 -11.30
N ILE A 489 5.94 -17.66 -11.27
CA ILE A 489 6.89 -16.83 -12.04
C ILE A 489 7.72 -16.04 -11.04
N THR A 490 9.03 -16.21 -11.08
CA THR A 490 9.97 -15.43 -10.28
C THR A 490 11.14 -14.94 -11.13
N THR A 491 12.01 -14.13 -10.53
CA THR A 491 13.00 -13.38 -11.31
C THR A 491 14.41 -13.54 -10.76
N PHE A 492 15.36 -12.93 -11.46
CA PHE A 492 16.70 -12.68 -10.96
C PHE A 492 16.68 -12.22 -9.49
N PHE A 493 17.75 -12.47 -8.80
CA PHE A 493 17.93 -12.03 -7.40
C PHE A 493 16.86 -12.58 -6.42
N SER A 494 16.25 -13.73 -6.73
CA SER A 494 15.29 -14.41 -5.86
C SER A 494 15.92 -15.59 -5.13
N GLY A 495 15.42 -15.91 -3.90
CA GLY A 495 15.87 -17.06 -3.12
C GLY A 495 17.31 -16.98 -2.63
N MET A 496 17.79 -15.78 -2.37
CA MET A 496 19.19 -15.52 -1.99
C MET A 496 19.46 -15.74 -0.51
N VAL A 497 18.54 -15.28 0.37
CA VAL A 497 18.75 -15.23 1.82
C VAL A 497 17.59 -15.81 2.59
N ASP A 498 17.86 -16.17 3.85
CA ASP A 498 16.85 -16.56 4.84
C ASP A 498 16.22 -15.33 5.51
N GLU A 499 15.35 -15.57 6.49
CA GLU A 499 14.63 -14.52 7.25
C GLU A 499 15.52 -13.57 8.08
N ASN A 500 16.82 -13.86 8.20
CA ASN A 500 17.81 -13.04 8.91
C ASN A 500 18.79 -12.35 7.96
N ASP A 501 18.50 -12.39 6.65
CA ASP A 501 19.39 -11.89 5.59
C ASP A 501 20.72 -12.65 5.49
N LEU A 502 20.74 -13.91 5.90
CA LEU A 502 21.89 -14.78 5.70
C LEU A 502 21.76 -15.54 4.37
N VAL A 503 22.83 -15.50 3.58
CA VAL A 503 22.90 -16.20 2.29
C VAL A 503 22.65 -17.70 2.48
N ILE A 504 21.74 -18.26 1.69
CA ILE A 504 21.48 -19.69 1.64
C ILE A 504 22.61 -20.36 0.85
N LEU A 505 23.47 -21.12 1.58
CA LEU A 505 24.63 -21.75 0.98
C LEU A 505 24.25 -22.90 0.04
N GLY A 506 25.06 -23.12 -0.98
CA GLY A 506 24.89 -24.19 -1.98
C GLY A 506 24.45 -23.69 -3.36
N GLY A 507 24.41 -22.38 -3.56
CA GLY A 507 24.07 -21.71 -4.82
C GLY A 507 22.62 -21.21 -4.85
N TYR A 508 22.42 -20.11 -5.57
CA TYR A 508 21.11 -19.49 -5.76
C TYR A 508 20.31 -20.25 -6.85
N PRO A 509 19.01 -20.14 -6.85
CA PRO A 509 18.07 -19.51 -5.91
C PRO A 509 17.71 -20.41 -4.70
N GLY A 510 18.68 -20.81 -3.93
CA GLY A 510 18.62 -21.52 -2.65
C GLY A 510 17.36 -22.38 -2.44
N ALA A 511 16.37 -21.82 -1.80
CA ALA A 511 15.12 -22.51 -1.49
C ALA A 511 14.30 -22.94 -2.72
N PHE A 512 14.49 -22.32 -3.87
CA PHE A 512 13.75 -22.61 -5.11
C PHE A 512 14.54 -23.41 -6.14
N ARG A 513 15.80 -23.76 -5.87
CA ARG A 513 16.67 -24.45 -6.85
C ARG A 513 16.02 -25.68 -7.48
N LYS A 514 15.47 -26.57 -6.66
CA LYS A 514 14.77 -27.77 -7.13
C LYS A 514 13.51 -27.45 -7.93
N LEU A 515 12.70 -26.52 -7.45
CA LEU A 515 11.46 -26.10 -8.09
C LEU A 515 11.72 -25.47 -9.46
N LEU A 516 12.72 -24.58 -9.54
CA LEU A 516 13.09 -23.87 -10.77
C LEU A 516 13.97 -24.70 -11.70
N GLY A 517 14.56 -25.81 -11.20
CA GLY A 517 15.43 -26.69 -11.99
C GLY A 517 16.66 -25.98 -12.54
N LEU A 518 17.26 -25.08 -11.78
CA LEU A 518 18.45 -24.29 -12.18
C LEU A 518 19.25 -23.82 -10.96
N TRP A 519 20.47 -23.33 -11.21
CA TRP A 519 21.26 -22.57 -10.24
C TRP A 519 21.97 -21.39 -10.92
N VAL A 520 22.27 -20.36 -10.14
CA VAL A 520 22.92 -19.12 -10.57
C VAL A 520 24.41 -19.19 -10.21
N GLU A 521 25.29 -19.03 -11.19
CA GLU A 521 26.74 -19.01 -11.02
C GLU A 521 27.23 -17.59 -10.66
N GLU A 522 26.83 -16.60 -11.45
CA GLU A 522 27.25 -15.21 -11.33
C GLU A 522 26.06 -14.26 -11.49
N ILE A 523 26.17 -13.09 -10.91
CA ILE A 523 25.20 -12.00 -11.01
C ILE A 523 25.92 -10.80 -11.63
N ASP A 524 25.64 -10.50 -12.88
CA ASP A 524 26.21 -9.36 -13.60
C ASP A 524 25.31 -8.13 -13.46
N ALA A 525 25.85 -7.08 -12.83
CA ALA A 525 25.16 -5.80 -12.67
C ALA A 525 25.54 -4.86 -13.82
N LEU A 526 24.60 -4.58 -14.70
CA LEU A 526 24.82 -3.72 -15.86
C LEU A 526 24.90 -2.24 -15.44
N TYR A 527 25.85 -1.51 -16.04
CA TYR A 527 25.87 -0.04 -15.90
C TYR A 527 24.61 0.59 -16.54
N PRO A 528 24.19 1.79 -16.11
CA PRO A 528 22.93 2.42 -16.56
C PRO A 528 22.81 2.61 -18.09
N ASP A 529 23.93 2.71 -18.80
CA ASP A 529 24.03 2.85 -20.27
C ASP A 529 24.20 1.51 -21.00
N MET A 530 24.30 0.40 -20.26
CA MET A 530 24.45 -0.94 -20.84
C MET A 530 23.11 -1.66 -20.94
N THR A 531 22.95 -2.41 -22.02
CA THR A 531 21.82 -3.32 -22.22
C THR A 531 22.30 -4.64 -22.82
N ASN A 532 21.58 -5.69 -22.47
CA ASN A 532 21.71 -7.00 -23.10
C ASN A 532 20.43 -7.32 -23.90
N LYS A 533 20.31 -8.53 -24.44
CA LYS A 533 19.16 -9.01 -25.20
C LYS A 533 18.66 -10.33 -24.63
N ILE A 534 17.36 -10.50 -24.67
CA ILE A 534 16.66 -11.76 -24.51
C ILE A 534 16.35 -12.28 -25.91
N VAL A 535 16.96 -13.35 -26.36
CA VAL A 535 16.77 -13.97 -27.68
C VAL A 535 15.92 -15.22 -27.52
N MET A 536 14.69 -15.19 -28.04
CA MET A 536 13.76 -16.33 -27.93
C MET A 536 14.24 -17.53 -28.72
N LYS A 537 14.33 -18.70 -28.08
CA LYS A 537 14.56 -20.01 -28.69
C LYS A 537 13.26 -20.70 -29.08
N GLU A 538 12.25 -20.55 -28.20
CA GLU A 538 10.93 -21.13 -28.44
C GLU A 538 10.00 -20.06 -29.05
N LYS A 539 9.12 -20.45 -29.95
CA LYS A 539 8.07 -19.61 -30.50
C LYS A 539 6.80 -19.74 -29.66
N PHE A 540 6.50 -18.73 -28.89
CA PHE A 540 5.16 -18.57 -28.34
C PHE A 540 4.34 -17.68 -29.29
N PRO A 541 3.08 -18.05 -29.60
CA PRO A 541 2.22 -17.23 -30.48
C PRO A 541 2.02 -15.80 -29.98
N GLU A 542 2.13 -15.57 -28.69
CA GLU A 542 1.96 -14.29 -28.02
C GLU A 542 3.19 -13.39 -28.11
N MET A 543 4.39 -13.96 -28.32
CA MET A 543 5.63 -13.19 -28.43
C MET A 543 5.69 -12.45 -29.78
N ALA A 544 5.59 -11.13 -29.74
CA ALA A 544 5.58 -10.30 -30.93
C ALA A 544 6.96 -10.18 -31.59
N LYS A 545 8.04 -10.29 -30.80
CA LYS A 545 9.42 -10.12 -31.26
C LYS A 545 10.22 -11.42 -31.04
N LYS A 546 11.29 -11.58 -31.83
CA LYS A 546 12.29 -12.63 -31.60
C LYS A 546 13.33 -12.23 -30.56
N GLU A 547 13.60 -10.94 -30.44
CA GLU A 547 14.58 -10.37 -29.53
C GLU A 547 13.94 -9.20 -28.77
N TYR A 548 14.24 -9.12 -27.47
CA TYR A 548 13.82 -8.05 -26.56
C TYR A 548 15.05 -7.50 -25.84
N GLU A 549 14.97 -6.22 -25.43
CA GLU A 549 16.03 -5.62 -24.63
C GLU A 549 15.88 -5.99 -23.14
N CYS A 550 17.01 -6.07 -22.45
CA CYS A 550 17.06 -6.24 -21.00
C CYS A 550 18.21 -5.45 -20.38
N ARG A 551 18.12 -5.19 -19.08
CA ARG A 551 19.03 -4.32 -18.35
C ARG A 551 19.10 -4.66 -16.86
N LEU A 552 19.77 -3.84 -16.08
CA LEU A 552 19.90 -3.80 -14.64
C LEU A 552 20.77 -4.93 -14.08
N ILE A 553 20.31 -6.17 -14.20
CA ILE A 553 20.97 -7.38 -13.71
C ILE A 553 20.78 -8.50 -14.73
N CYS A 554 21.84 -9.31 -14.93
CA CYS A 554 21.79 -10.55 -15.68
C CYS A 554 22.35 -11.68 -14.81
N ASP A 555 21.52 -12.64 -14.42
CA ASP A 555 21.96 -13.85 -13.74
C ASP A 555 22.48 -14.86 -14.76
N VAL A 556 23.74 -15.27 -14.60
CA VAL A 556 24.34 -16.36 -15.39
C VAL A 556 23.91 -17.69 -14.78
N ILE A 557 23.00 -18.40 -15.44
CA ILE A 557 22.33 -19.57 -14.90
C ILE A 557 22.70 -20.86 -15.63
N HIS A 558 22.71 -21.97 -14.87
CA HIS A 558 22.82 -23.33 -15.37
C HIS A 558 21.53 -24.10 -15.09
N THR A 559 21.00 -24.77 -16.11
CA THR A 559 19.79 -25.58 -15.95
C THR A 559 20.09 -26.93 -15.32
N GLU A 560 19.26 -27.38 -14.38
CA GLU A 560 19.25 -28.70 -13.73
C GLU A 560 17.92 -29.42 -14.02
N GLY A 561 17.50 -29.39 -15.27
CA GLY A 561 16.23 -29.95 -15.72
C GLY A 561 15.28 -28.91 -16.35
N ALA A 562 15.41 -27.63 -16.03
CA ALA A 562 14.61 -26.60 -16.64
C ALA A 562 14.85 -26.47 -18.15
N LYS A 563 13.80 -26.25 -18.90
CA LYS A 563 13.83 -25.96 -20.33
C LYS A 563 14.24 -24.50 -20.56
N THR A 564 15.22 -24.27 -21.42
CA THR A 564 15.63 -22.94 -21.86
C THR A 564 14.67 -22.41 -22.93
N LEU A 565 13.95 -21.36 -22.64
CA LEU A 565 12.98 -20.71 -23.54
C LEU A 565 13.61 -19.54 -24.31
N ALA A 566 14.55 -18.80 -23.66
CA ALA A 566 15.33 -17.73 -24.28
C ALA A 566 16.76 -17.70 -23.72
N VAL A 567 17.66 -17.04 -24.45
CA VAL A 567 19.06 -16.87 -24.07
C VAL A 567 19.49 -15.44 -24.14
N PHE A 568 20.58 -15.09 -23.44
CA PHE A 568 21.24 -13.80 -23.61
C PHE A 568 21.85 -13.66 -24.99
N GLY A 569 21.82 -12.45 -25.55
CA GLY A 569 22.28 -12.15 -26.90
C GLY A 569 23.60 -11.41 -26.99
N LYS A 570 24.17 -10.97 -25.84
CA LYS A 570 25.42 -10.22 -25.77
C LYS A 570 26.28 -10.69 -24.60
N ASP A 571 27.50 -10.15 -24.54
CA ASP A 571 28.51 -10.39 -23.52
C ASP A 571 29.14 -11.79 -23.56
N TYR A 572 30.05 -12.08 -22.61
CA TYR A 572 30.76 -13.37 -22.54
C TYR A 572 29.81 -14.56 -22.26
N TYR A 573 28.65 -14.28 -21.64
CA TYR A 573 27.60 -15.27 -21.39
C TYR A 573 26.51 -15.30 -22.48
N ASN A 574 26.81 -14.77 -23.68
CA ASN A 574 25.95 -14.93 -24.87
C ASN A 574 25.62 -16.41 -25.10
N GLY A 575 24.34 -16.70 -25.25
CA GLY A 575 23.84 -18.06 -25.41
C GLY A 575 23.47 -18.79 -24.10
N SER A 576 23.83 -18.21 -22.91
CA SER A 576 23.34 -18.71 -21.62
C SER A 576 21.85 -18.42 -21.43
N PRO A 577 21.11 -19.27 -20.69
CA PRO A 577 19.67 -19.06 -20.49
C PRO A 577 19.33 -17.73 -19.86
N SER A 578 18.35 -17.01 -20.40
CA SER A 578 17.79 -15.77 -19.83
C SER A 578 16.32 -15.90 -19.42
N LEU A 579 15.64 -16.92 -19.95
CA LEU A 579 14.29 -17.33 -19.55
C LEU A 579 14.24 -18.86 -19.52
N THR A 580 13.77 -19.43 -18.42
CA THR A 580 13.58 -20.88 -18.28
C THR A 580 12.19 -21.22 -17.75
N GLU A 581 11.74 -22.43 -18.06
CA GLU A 581 10.52 -23.04 -17.53
C GLU A 581 10.85 -24.45 -17.05
N ASN A 582 10.47 -24.79 -15.83
CA ASN A 582 10.60 -26.12 -15.27
C ASN A 582 9.22 -26.71 -15.00
N GLU A 583 8.93 -27.89 -15.53
CA GLU A 583 7.76 -28.68 -15.18
C GLU A 583 7.95 -29.29 -13.79
N PHE A 584 7.02 -29.05 -12.88
CA PHE A 584 7.06 -29.57 -11.52
C PHE A 584 5.67 -30.06 -11.10
N GLY A 585 5.52 -31.36 -10.91
CA GLY A 585 4.21 -31.97 -10.70
C GLY A 585 3.27 -31.75 -11.90
N LYS A 586 2.17 -31.02 -11.68
CA LYS A 586 1.19 -30.68 -12.73
C LYS A 586 1.33 -29.24 -13.23
N GLY A 587 2.21 -28.45 -12.64
CA GLY A 587 2.38 -27.02 -12.92
C GLY A 587 3.75 -26.68 -13.45
N LYS A 588 4.07 -25.40 -13.46
CA LYS A 588 5.28 -24.84 -14.04
C LYS A 588 5.90 -23.80 -13.13
N ALA A 589 7.23 -23.77 -13.10
CA ALA A 589 8.01 -22.73 -12.45
C ALA A 589 8.86 -22.01 -13.50
N VAL A 590 8.73 -20.69 -13.58
CA VAL A 590 9.34 -19.82 -14.58
C VAL A 590 10.35 -18.91 -13.92
N TYR A 591 11.55 -18.83 -14.49
CA TYR A 591 12.60 -17.92 -14.02
C TYR A 591 13.02 -16.96 -15.11
N ILE A 592 13.00 -15.65 -14.78
CA ILE A 592 13.42 -14.57 -15.64
C ILE A 592 14.74 -14.01 -15.09
N ALA A 593 15.85 -14.31 -15.78
CA ALA A 593 17.19 -14.07 -15.27
C ALA A 593 17.70 -12.63 -15.40
N THR A 594 16.83 -11.69 -15.77
CA THR A 594 17.18 -10.27 -16.00
C THR A 594 15.96 -9.37 -15.91
N GLU A 595 16.13 -8.03 -15.90
CA GLU A 595 15.03 -7.07 -16.06
C GLU A 595 14.72 -6.86 -17.56
N PRO A 596 13.60 -7.40 -18.08
CA PRO A 596 13.22 -7.23 -19.48
C PRO A 596 12.49 -5.92 -19.75
N GLU A 597 12.43 -5.53 -21.04
CA GLU A 597 11.53 -4.44 -21.48
C GLU A 597 10.05 -4.78 -21.27
N ASP A 598 9.21 -3.75 -21.26
CA ASP A 598 7.77 -3.88 -20.95
C ASP A 598 7.00 -4.77 -21.95
N ASP A 599 7.35 -4.69 -23.25
CA ASP A 599 6.72 -5.52 -24.27
C ASP A 599 6.93 -7.02 -24.01
N PHE A 600 8.15 -7.41 -23.59
CA PHE A 600 8.45 -8.79 -23.22
C PHE A 600 7.56 -9.26 -22.08
N MET A 601 7.44 -8.44 -21.04
CA MET A 601 6.62 -8.77 -19.88
C MET A 601 5.15 -8.97 -20.26
N LYS A 602 4.61 -8.05 -21.06
CA LYS A 602 3.23 -8.13 -21.53
C LYS A 602 2.96 -9.39 -22.36
N ASP A 603 3.87 -9.71 -23.29
CA ASP A 603 3.75 -10.88 -24.15
C ASP A 603 3.85 -12.18 -23.33
N LEU A 604 4.81 -12.26 -22.39
CA LEU A 604 4.98 -13.42 -21.50
C LEU A 604 3.76 -13.65 -20.60
N ILE A 605 3.27 -12.60 -19.96
CA ILE A 605 2.09 -12.68 -19.10
C ILE A 605 0.86 -13.09 -19.92
N LYS A 606 0.68 -12.53 -21.11
CA LYS A 606 -0.40 -12.91 -22.02
C LYS A 606 -0.36 -14.39 -22.37
N HIS A 607 0.84 -14.96 -22.60
CA HIS A 607 1.03 -16.38 -22.86
C HIS A 607 0.50 -17.23 -21.70
N TYR A 608 0.96 -16.99 -20.47
CA TYR A 608 0.55 -17.78 -19.31
C TYR A 608 -0.91 -17.56 -18.90
N CYS A 609 -1.44 -16.35 -19.04
CA CYS A 609 -2.86 -16.09 -18.84
C CYS A 609 -3.73 -16.91 -19.82
N LYS A 610 -3.33 -16.99 -21.09
CA LYS A 610 -4.04 -17.79 -22.09
C LYS A 610 -3.96 -19.29 -21.77
N GLU A 611 -2.81 -19.80 -21.32
CA GLU A 611 -2.65 -21.20 -20.90
C GLU A 611 -3.62 -21.55 -19.76
N LYS A 612 -3.86 -20.60 -18.84
CA LYS A 612 -4.79 -20.74 -17.71
C LYS A 612 -6.22 -20.29 -18.01
N ALA A 613 -6.55 -19.99 -19.26
CA ALA A 613 -7.85 -19.47 -19.65
C ALA A 613 -8.30 -18.21 -18.85
N ILE A 614 -7.33 -17.39 -18.44
CA ILE A 614 -7.58 -16.11 -17.76
C ILE A 614 -7.71 -15.02 -18.84
N HIS A 615 -8.87 -14.38 -18.91
CA HIS A 615 -9.18 -13.41 -19.93
C HIS A 615 -9.76 -12.13 -19.36
N SER A 616 -9.51 -11.01 -20.03
CA SER A 616 -10.18 -9.74 -19.80
C SER A 616 -11.65 -9.83 -20.26
N PHE A 617 -12.53 -9.06 -19.60
CA PHE A 617 -13.94 -8.95 -19.99
C PHE A 617 -14.13 -8.36 -21.41
N ILE A 618 -13.26 -7.44 -21.81
CA ILE A 618 -13.22 -6.89 -23.17
C ILE A 618 -11.81 -7.04 -23.73
N ARG A 619 -11.63 -6.87 -25.05
CA ARG A 619 -10.30 -6.79 -25.65
C ARG A 619 -9.54 -5.60 -25.06
N PRO A 620 -8.36 -5.81 -24.49
CA PRO A 620 -7.56 -4.73 -23.91
C PRO A 620 -7.24 -3.63 -24.92
N GLN A 621 -7.39 -2.38 -24.49
CA GLN A 621 -7.08 -1.19 -25.27
C GLN A 621 -6.25 -0.22 -24.43
N LYS A 622 -5.31 0.50 -25.06
CA LYS A 622 -4.46 1.47 -24.36
C LYS A 622 -5.29 2.57 -23.71
N GLY A 623 -5.03 2.83 -22.43
CA GLY A 623 -5.73 3.86 -21.66
C GLY A 623 -7.17 3.48 -21.26
N VAL A 624 -7.52 2.20 -21.35
CA VAL A 624 -8.81 1.68 -20.88
C VAL A 624 -8.55 0.66 -19.78
N GLU A 625 -9.09 0.92 -18.60
CA GLU A 625 -9.04 0.01 -17.47
C GLU A 625 -10.38 -0.70 -17.32
N VAL A 626 -10.33 -2.02 -17.08
CA VAL A 626 -11.51 -2.82 -16.81
C VAL A 626 -11.29 -3.70 -15.60
N THR A 627 -12.22 -3.62 -14.64
CA THR A 627 -12.26 -4.49 -13.47
C THR A 627 -13.65 -5.03 -13.25
N GLN A 628 -13.76 -6.15 -12.53
CA GLN A 628 -15.05 -6.74 -12.19
C GLN A 628 -15.14 -6.97 -10.68
N ARG A 629 -16.26 -6.52 -10.09
CA ARG A 629 -16.62 -6.83 -8.69
C ARG A 629 -17.86 -7.71 -8.68
N VAL A 630 -17.87 -8.70 -7.81
CA VAL A 630 -18.96 -9.69 -7.70
C VAL A 630 -19.61 -9.60 -6.32
N LYS A 631 -20.94 -9.66 -6.27
CA LYS A 631 -21.71 -9.74 -5.04
C LYS A 631 -22.92 -10.61 -5.29
N ASP A 632 -23.03 -11.67 -4.51
CA ASP A 632 -24.05 -12.71 -4.70
C ASP A 632 -23.97 -13.27 -6.16
N ASP A 633 -25.04 -13.18 -6.93
CA ASP A 633 -25.12 -13.59 -8.33
C ASP A 633 -24.91 -12.45 -9.34
N ARG A 634 -24.56 -11.23 -8.86
CA ARG A 634 -24.40 -10.03 -9.70
C ARG A 634 -22.94 -9.70 -9.94
N THR A 635 -22.62 -9.33 -11.17
CA THR A 635 -21.31 -8.82 -11.56
C THR A 635 -21.40 -7.35 -11.95
N PHE A 636 -20.52 -6.54 -11.40
CA PHE A 636 -20.37 -5.12 -11.71
C PHE A 636 -19.07 -4.94 -12.47
N THR A 637 -19.18 -4.65 -13.76
CA THR A 637 -18.02 -4.38 -14.63
C THR A 637 -17.79 -2.88 -14.73
N PHE A 638 -16.64 -2.44 -14.27
CA PHE A 638 -16.17 -1.06 -14.34
C PHE A 638 -15.33 -0.91 -15.61
N ILE A 639 -15.65 0.06 -16.46
CA ILE A 639 -14.86 0.41 -17.65
C ILE A 639 -14.52 1.90 -17.55
N LEU A 640 -13.23 2.21 -17.45
CA LEU A 640 -12.70 3.56 -17.25
C LEU A 640 -11.89 3.97 -18.47
N ASN A 641 -12.31 5.05 -19.16
CA ASN A 641 -11.59 5.60 -20.28
C ASN A 641 -10.67 6.76 -19.85
N TYR A 642 -9.36 6.51 -19.70
CA TYR A 642 -8.36 7.54 -19.36
C TYR A 642 -7.88 8.35 -20.57
N ASN A 643 -8.32 8.02 -21.78
CA ASN A 643 -7.90 8.75 -22.98
C ASN A 643 -8.51 10.16 -23.03
N SER A 644 -7.90 11.06 -23.78
CA SER A 644 -8.43 12.40 -24.08
C SER A 644 -9.54 12.40 -25.13
N GLU A 645 -9.79 11.25 -25.74
CA GLU A 645 -10.77 11.02 -26.81
C GLU A 645 -11.77 9.95 -26.39
N GLU A 646 -12.90 9.91 -27.08
CA GLU A 646 -13.84 8.80 -26.96
C GLU A 646 -13.26 7.51 -27.54
N ILE A 647 -13.71 6.39 -27.04
CA ILE A 647 -13.31 5.06 -27.49
C ILE A 647 -14.52 4.19 -27.80
N SER A 648 -14.35 3.28 -28.76
CA SER A 648 -15.33 2.22 -29.05
C SER A 648 -14.91 0.91 -28.37
N VAL A 649 -15.85 0.25 -27.68
CA VAL A 649 -15.63 -0.98 -26.93
C VAL A 649 -16.69 -2.00 -27.32
N ALA A 650 -16.27 -3.18 -27.78
CA ALA A 650 -17.16 -4.31 -28.03
C ALA A 650 -17.39 -5.08 -26.71
N LEU A 651 -18.64 -5.10 -26.26
CA LEU A 651 -19.06 -5.89 -25.10
C LEU A 651 -19.28 -7.37 -25.51
N PRO A 652 -19.07 -8.32 -24.60
CA PRO A 652 -19.53 -9.69 -24.80
C PRO A 652 -21.04 -9.74 -25.07
N GLU A 653 -21.50 -10.85 -25.65
CA GLU A 653 -22.91 -11.06 -25.91
C GLU A 653 -23.74 -10.95 -24.61
N GLY A 654 -24.78 -10.13 -24.66
CA GLY A 654 -25.64 -9.85 -23.50
C GLY A 654 -26.23 -8.45 -23.51
N LYS A 655 -27.05 -8.17 -22.51
CA LYS A 655 -27.59 -6.84 -22.21
C LYS A 655 -27.10 -6.41 -20.84
N TYR A 656 -26.60 -5.21 -20.75
CA TYR A 656 -26.00 -4.66 -19.53
C TYR A 656 -26.70 -3.36 -19.16
N THR A 657 -26.93 -3.14 -17.88
CA THR A 657 -27.45 -1.86 -17.37
C THR A 657 -26.31 -0.98 -16.86
N ASN A 658 -26.11 0.19 -17.45
CA ASN A 658 -25.16 1.17 -16.91
C ASN A 658 -25.76 1.82 -15.65
N LEU A 659 -25.21 1.51 -14.50
CA LEU A 659 -25.73 1.96 -13.19
C LEU A 659 -25.67 3.46 -12.96
N LEU A 660 -24.83 4.19 -13.71
CA LEU A 660 -24.68 5.65 -13.55
C LEU A 660 -25.81 6.45 -14.22
N ASN A 661 -26.47 5.89 -15.23
CA ASN A 661 -27.53 6.58 -15.97
C ASN A 661 -28.78 5.73 -16.27
N GLY A 662 -28.76 4.43 -15.91
CA GLY A 662 -29.85 3.51 -16.13
C GLY A 662 -30.00 3.01 -17.58
N ALA A 663 -29.13 3.39 -18.50
CA ALA A 663 -29.19 2.98 -19.90
C ALA A 663 -28.88 1.49 -20.05
N VAL A 664 -29.65 0.79 -20.87
CA VAL A 664 -29.36 -0.59 -21.27
C VAL A 664 -28.50 -0.55 -22.52
N VAL A 665 -27.34 -1.22 -22.48
CA VAL A 665 -26.34 -1.26 -23.54
C VAL A 665 -26.02 -2.69 -23.95
N SER A 666 -25.63 -2.91 -25.21
CA SER A 666 -25.21 -4.20 -25.75
C SER A 666 -24.37 -4.00 -27.03
N GLY A 667 -23.59 -5.00 -27.40
CA GLY A 667 -22.75 -4.95 -28.61
C GLY A 667 -21.64 -3.91 -28.50
N GLU A 668 -21.46 -3.10 -29.50
CA GLU A 668 -20.43 -2.03 -29.52
C GLU A 668 -20.97 -0.77 -28.86
N ILE A 669 -20.19 -0.21 -27.90
CA ILE A 669 -20.54 1.00 -27.17
C ILE A 669 -19.44 2.05 -27.28
N THR A 670 -19.83 3.33 -27.27
CA THR A 670 -18.89 4.46 -27.22
C THR A 670 -18.80 5.00 -25.80
N ILE A 671 -17.56 5.12 -25.28
CA ILE A 671 -17.28 5.68 -23.97
C ILE A 671 -16.55 7.02 -24.14
N PRO A 672 -17.16 8.13 -23.75
CA PRO A 672 -16.53 9.45 -23.88
C PRO A 672 -15.18 9.59 -23.16
N SER A 673 -14.41 10.61 -23.52
CA SER A 673 -13.17 10.97 -22.82
C SER A 673 -13.41 11.17 -21.32
N LYS A 674 -12.54 10.60 -20.49
CA LYS A 674 -12.60 10.70 -19.01
C LYS A 674 -13.97 10.29 -18.43
N GLU A 675 -14.63 9.32 -19.06
CA GLU A 675 -15.92 8.80 -18.57
C GLU A 675 -15.78 7.37 -18.03
N VAL A 676 -16.73 7.00 -17.16
CA VAL A 676 -16.80 5.71 -16.48
C VAL A 676 -18.14 5.07 -16.80
N PHE A 677 -18.13 3.79 -17.15
CA PHE A 677 -19.33 2.95 -17.19
C PHE A 677 -19.25 1.89 -16.09
N ILE A 678 -20.37 1.66 -15.42
CA ILE A 678 -20.54 0.57 -14.45
C ILE A 678 -21.67 -0.29 -14.93
N LEU A 679 -21.32 -1.41 -15.51
CA LEU A 679 -22.27 -2.32 -16.15
C LEU A 679 -22.66 -3.44 -15.20
N GLU A 680 -23.97 -3.59 -14.96
CA GLU A 680 -24.59 -4.71 -14.24
C GLU A 680 -25.25 -5.64 -15.26
N ASN A 681 -24.93 -6.94 -15.16
CA ASN A 681 -25.55 -8.02 -15.95
C ASN A 681 -26.51 -8.86 -15.11
#